data_d04157f878473bd8c8813f136a513d7e
#
_entry.id   d04157f878473bd8c8813f136a513d7e
#
_cell.length_a   1.000
_cell.length_b   1.000
_cell.length_c   1.000
_cell.angle_alpha   90.00
_cell.angle_beta   90.00
_cell.angle_gamma   90.00
#
_symmetry.space_group_name_H-M   'P 1'
#
loop_
_entity.id
_entity.type
_entity.pdbx_description
1 polymer ?
#
loop_
_entity_poly.entity_id
_entity_poly.type
_entity_poly.pdbx_seq_one_letter_code
_entity_poly.pdbx_strand_id
1 'polypeptide(L)'
;MKFICVCGILFMLMFFQCKPASSGHDAWVACSPAKEAYCFSNGKEAILPNGRLVRPMGRTTRIAPHPYGLVLSKDGSLAVTSNSGTNPFSITVIRHPFSDSMSTMQIPKSANTDDDLLSAVFMGLSISPDNRLIYVAGGQTNKIFVFDTRTGEKVNEISCRSNQKGFDYNDGYIGDMIMTADGNKLYAVDQIGFRVIEVDLRTNQIINNWRTGRYPFGIALSPDETRMYIANVGMFEYSLVNNMDSSTIRQRPLDFPAFAYGSDEMIKGIDTDSINVKGLGELNAEEAFSIWVYDPKNKEGVPDHKIKTGLLVGEKLDGIPAVGGSSPNSIVAGNQYVFVSNGSNDCISVIDAKQHTLLKNINLELDPRLGNLKGVIPFGLAMDRDEKRLYVAEAGINAVAIINIADLSLKGHLPVGWFPSKLCVNPAQNKLIVANAKGFGSGPNAGPDYRSGPEGDYIGSLMKGSVTVLDIPADSALPQYTDRVRTNNFSFSPVTPRLSNPIPAHFTDRNKSPIKYIVFVSKENRTYDEVFGQIKNGKGIDSLARYGHRVSFSNRKKTDSVRQSTVMPNHLALAKTFSISDNFYVDADHSADGHRWLAGTYPNEWMETHTAAAYGGKRGLDHRSNAPGRFGMTGASGAIYPEDYNQHGSIWDHLFRNKKEFF
;
A
#
# COMPACT_ATOMS: atom_id res chain seq x y z
N MET A 1 -74.96 34.43 -30.57
CA MET A 1 -73.50 34.17 -30.83
C MET A 1 -72.86 33.85 -29.52
N LYS A 2 -72.59 32.56 -29.27
CA LYS A 2 -71.98 32.08 -28.04
C LYS A 2 -70.52 31.79 -28.31
N PHE A 3 -69.60 32.47 -27.56
CA PHE A 3 -68.17 32.12 -27.49
C PHE A 3 -67.94 31.08 -26.39
N ILE A 4 -67.44 29.96 -26.78
CA ILE A 4 -66.98 28.92 -25.84
C ILE A 4 -65.50 29.13 -25.61
N CYS A 5 -65.15 29.50 -24.36
CA CYS A 5 -63.73 29.50 -23.85
C CYS A 5 -63.36 28.08 -23.42
N VAL A 6 -62.41 27.46 -24.10
CA VAL A 6 -61.80 26.22 -23.66
C VAL A 6 -60.57 26.58 -22.80
N CYS A 7 -60.68 26.42 -21.49
CA CYS A 7 -59.54 26.46 -20.59
C CYS A 7 -58.80 25.13 -20.63
N GLY A 8 -57.64 25.11 -21.29
CA GLY A 8 -56.67 24.01 -21.20
C GLY A 8 -55.97 24.00 -19.85
N ILE A 9 -56.27 23.04 -19.01
CA ILE A 9 -55.51 22.79 -17.76
C ILE A 9 -54.26 22.03 -18.14
N LEU A 10 -53.13 22.74 -18.09
CA LEU A 10 -51.81 22.15 -18.24
C LEU A 10 -51.45 21.51 -16.90
N PHE A 11 -51.58 20.18 -16.80
CA PHE A 11 -51.09 19.41 -15.65
C PHE A 11 -49.56 19.33 -15.76
N MET A 12 -48.89 20.20 -15.03
CA MET A 12 -47.44 20.15 -14.83
C MET A 12 -47.17 19.03 -13.85
N LEU A 13 -46.87 17.83 -14.34
CA LEU A 13 -46.33 16.73 -13.54
C LEU A 13 -44.93 17.15 -13.05
N MET A 14 -44.88 17.74 -11.85
CA MET A 14 -43.63 17.79 -11.07
C MET A 14 -43.32 16.35 -10.67
N PHE A 15 -42.37 15.75 -11.40
CA PHE A 15 -41.65 14.61 -10.89
C PHE A 15 -40.81 15.10 -9.67
N PHE A 16 -41.38 15.00 -8.49
CA PHE A 16 -40.63 14.89 -7.29
C PHE A 16 -39.80 13.61 -7.43
N GLN A 17 -38.57 13.72 -7.89
CA GLN A 17 -37.58 12.71 -7.59
C GLN A 17 -37.44 12.70 -6.06
N CYS A 18 -38.21 11.82 -5.41
CA CYS A 18 -37.83 11.35 -4.08
C CYS A 18 -36.41 10.76 -4.25
N LYS A 19 -35.38 11.54 -3.93
CA LYS A 19 -34.10 10.91 -3.58
C LYS A 19 -34.48 9.86 -2.53
N PRO A 20 -34.15 8.57 -2.71
CA PRO A 20 -34.31 7.63 -1.64
C PRO A 20 -33.62 8.28 -0.43
N ALA A 21 -34.38 8.43 0.66
CA ALA A 21 -33.78 8.82 1.94
C ALA A 21 -32.58 7.91 2.11
N SER A 22 -31.39 8.48 2.25
CA SER A 22 -30.21 7.69 2.57
C SER A 22 -30.62 6.85 3.76
N SER A 23 -30.81 5.55 3.54
CA SER A 23 -31.05 4.59 4.61
C SER A 23 -29.90 4.82 5.56
N GLY A 24 -30.18 5.38 6.73
CA GLY A 24 -29.13 5.66 7.71
C GLY A 24 -28.39 4.35 7.91
N HIS A 25 -27.17 4.29 7.40
CA HIS A 25 -26.36 3.10 7.57
C HIS A 25 -26.16 2.94 9.07
N ASP A 26 -26.68 1.83 9.62
CA ASP A 26 -26.36 1.46 10.98
C ASP A 26 -24.84 1.43 11.09
N ALA A 27 -24.28 2.16 12.04
CA ALA A 27 -22.82 2.25 12.25
C ALA A 27 -22.17 0.87 12.45
N TRP A 28 -22.97 -0.20 12.54
CA TRP A 28 -22.62 -1.56 12.89
C TRP A 28 -22.93 -2.59 11.78
N VAL A 29 -23.22 -2.17 10.57
CA VAL A 29 -23.70 -3.09 9.50
C VAL A 29 -22.63 -4.07 9.02
N ALA A 30 -21.37 -3.70 9.06
CA ALA A 30 -20.30 -4.56 8.60
C ALA A 30 -19.32 -4.86 9.77
N CYS A 31 -19.35 -6.09 10.26
CA CYS A 31 -18.42 -6.58 11.30
C CYS A 31 -17.43 -7.56 10.69
N SER A 32 -16.31 -7.78 11.36
CA SER A 32 -15.43 -8.90 11.06
C SER A 32 -16.14 -10.24 11.26
N PRO A 33 -15.92 -11.24 10.39
CA PRO A 33 -16.64 -12.51 10.43
C PRO A 33 -16.21 -13.45 11.55
N ALA A 34 -14.96 -13.34 12.04
CA ALA A 34 -14.46 -14.22 13.11
C ALA A 34 -15.11 -13.87 14.45
N LYS A 35 -15.66 -14.87 15.11
CA LYS A 35 -16.29 -14.77 16.43
C LYS A 35 -15.45 -15.36 17.55
N GLU A 36 -14.34 -15.99 17.20
CA GLU A 36 -13.49 -16.77 18.10
C GLU A 36 -12.05 -16.25 18.10
N ALA A 37 -11.08 -17.14 18.35
CA ALA A 37 -9.67 -16.77 18.47
C ALA A 37 -9.11 -15.98 17.29
N TYR A 38 -8.37 -14.92 17.58
CA TYR A 38 -7.67 -14.09 16.59
C TYR A 38 -6.23 -14.55 16.40
N CYS A 39 -5.63 -14.12 15.27
CA CYS A 39 -4.25 -14.45 14.90
C CYS A 39 -3.98 -15.96 14.86
N PHE A 40 -4.99 -16.74 14.53
CA PHE A 40 -4.85 -18.17 14.29
C PHE A 40 -4.36 -18.43 12.88
N SER A 41 -3.45 -19.39 12.69
CA SER A 41 -3.07 -19.89 11.37
C SER A 41 -2.71 -21.38 11.44
N ASN A 42 -3.27 -22.19 10.53
CA ASN A 42 -2.92 -23.61 10.37
C ASN A 42 -2.16 -23.88 9.05
N GLY A 43 -1.70 -22.81 8.36
CA GLY A 43 -1.01 -22.91 7.08
C GLY A 43 -1.90 -23.06 5.85
N LYS A 44 -3.22 -23.27 6.04
CA LYS A 44 -4.24 -23.32 4.97
C LYS A 44 -5.23 -22.18 5.08
N GLU A 45 -5.51 -21.74 6.30
CA GLU A 45 -6.37 -20.60 6.61
C GLU A 45 -5.83 -19.84 7.82
N ALA A 46 -6.23 -18.59 7.96
CA ALA A 46 -5.88 -17.76 9.09
C ALA A 46 -7.03 -16.86 9.51
N ILE A 47 -7.03 -16.47 10.80
CA ILE A 47 -7.82 -15.37 11.34
C ILE A 47 -6.85 -14.22 11.61
N LEU A 48 -7.06 -13.10 10.94
CA LEU A 48 -6.22 -11.92 11.06
C LEU A 48 -6.53 -11.14 12.36
N PRO A 49 -5.64 -10.25 12.82
CA PRO A 49 -5.87 -9.42 14.00
C PRO A 49 -7.18 -8.63 13.98
N ASN A 50 -7.62 -8.18 12.81
CA ASN A 50 -8.90 -7.48 12.63
C ASN A 50 -10.12 -8.42 12.53
N GLY A 51 -9.95 -9.73 12.72
CA GLY A 51 -11.00 -10.73 12.66
C GLY A 51 -11.46 -11.13 11.26
N ARG A 52 -10.78 -10.67 10.20
CA ARG A 52 -11.02 -11.17 8.84
C ARG A 52 -10.39 -12.53 8.64
N LEU A 53 -10.93 -13.29 7.68
CA LEU A 53 -10.48 -14.64 7.37
C LEU A 53 -9.62 -14.64 6.11
N VAL A 54 -8.50 -15.34 6.15
CA VAL A 54 -7.70 -15.64 4.97
C VAL A 54 -7.92 -17.10 4.61
N ARG A 55 -8.63 -17.34 3.50
CA ARG A 55 -8.99 -18.67 2.98
C ARG A 55 -8.80 -18.69 1.47
N PRO A 56 -7.54 -18.74 1.01
CA PRO A 56 -7.23 -18.67 -0.41
C PRO A 56 -7.80 -19.87 -1.17
N MET A 57 -8.13 -19.65 -2.43
CA MET A 57 -8.34 -20.74 -3.36
C MET A 57 -7.00 -21.19 -3.96
N GLY A 58 -6.96 -22.42 -4.48
CA GLY A 58 -5.77 -22.96 -5.11
C GLY A 58 -4.69 -23.39 -4.10
N ARG A 59 -3.47 -23.53 -4.61
CA ARG A 59 -2.30 -23.95 -3.83
C ARG A 59 -1.52 -22.74 -3.35
N THR A 60 -1.37 -22.61 -2.03
CA THR A 60 -0.60 -21.53 -1.42
C THR A 60 0.68 -22.08 -0.79
N THR A 61 1.82 -21.48 -1.14
CA THR A 61 3.16 -21.84 -0.64
C THR A 61 3.78 -20.67 0.09
N ARG A 62 4.25 -20.87 1.30
CA ARG A 62 4.98 -19.85 2.08
C ARG A 62 6.32 -19.55 1.44
N ILE A 63 6.70 -18.28 1.45
CA ILE A 63 8.00 -17.77 0.99
C ILE A 63 8.54 -16.74 2.00
N ALA A 64 9.63 -16.06 1.65
CA ALA A 64 10.22 -15.03 2.49
C ALA A 64 9.26 -13.84 2.75
N PRO A 65 9.53 -13.01 3.77
CA PRO A 65 8.63 -11.94 4.19
C PRO A 65 8.43 -10.84 3.14
N HIS A 66 7.23 -10.30 3.07
CA HIS A 66 6.85 -9.13 2.28
C HIS A 66 7.23 -9.23 0.78
N PRO A 67 6.74 -10.23 0.04
CA PRO A 67 6.89 -10.30 -1.41
C PRO A 67 6.01 -9.24 -2.08
N TYR A 68 6.59 -8.10 -2.44
CA TYR A 68 5.88 -7.04 -3.15
C TYR A 68 6.00 -7.13 -4.66
N GLY A 69 7.11 -7.65 -5.18
CA GLY A 69 7.32 -7.90 -6.59
C GLY A 69 7.11 -9.36 -6.98
N LEU A 70 6.68 -9.58 -8.22
CA LEU A 70 6.55 -10.90 -8.84
C LEU A 70 6.72 -10.75 -10.34
N VAL A 71 7.54 -11.62 -10.92
CA VAL A 71 7.70 -11.75 -12.36
C VAL A 71 7.62 -13.21 -12.77
N LEU A 72 7.06 -13.48 -13.96
CA LEU A 72 6.96 -14.80 -14.57
C LEU A 72 7.72 -14.82 -15.89
N SER A 73 8.50 -15.86 -16.12
CA SER A 73 9.15 -16.09 -17.43
C SER A 73 8.13 -16.31 -18.54
N LYS A 74 8.50 -15.97 -19.79
CA LYS A 74 7.60 -16.08 -20.95
C LYS A 74 7.06 -17.50 -21.17
N ASP A 75 7.85 -18.50 -20.83
CA ASP A 75 7.48 -19.93 -20.92
C ASP A 75 6.72 -20.45 -19.70
N GLY A 76 6.55 -19.65 -18.66
CA GLY A 76 5.88 -20.02 -17.42
C GLY A 76 6.65 -21.00 -16.53
N SER A 77 7.90 -21.34 -16.87
CA SER A 77 8.70 -22.31 -16.12
C SER A 77 9.35 -21.74 -14.85
N LEU A 78 9.49 -20.43 -14.78
CA LEU A 78 10.18 -19.69 -13.72
C LEU A 78 9.35 -18.51 -13.26
N ALA A 79 9.17 -18.36 -11.94
CA ALA A 79 8.69 -17.14 -11.32
C ALA A 79 9.70 -16.66 -10.26
N VAL A 80 9.77 -15.35 -10.02
CA VAL A 80 10.64 -14.78 -8.98
C VAL A 80 9.87 -13.72 -8.21
N THR A 81 10.00 -13.73 -6.88
CA THR A 81 9.49 -12.66 -6.01
C THR A 81 10.64 -11.85 -5.41
N SER A 82 10.43 -10.54 -5.24
CA SER A 82 11.26 -9.67 -4.42
C SER A 82 10.64 -9.51 -3.05
N ASN A 83 11.41 -9.81 -2.00
CA ASN A 83 10.92 -9.88 -0.63
C ASN A 83 11.56 -8.76 0.19
N SER A 84 10.80 -7.71 0.47
CA SER A 84 11.27 -6.51 1.18
C SER A 84 11.23 -6.65 2.71
N GLY A 85 10.96 -7.85 3.21
CA GLY A 85 11.11 -8.16 4.63
C GLY A 85 12.57 -8.12 5.06
N THR A 86 12.79 -7.88 6.33
CA THR A 86 14.13 -7.65 6.86
C THR A 86 14.81 -8.92 7.32
N ASN A 87 16.13 -8.86 7.33
CA ASN A 87 17.01 -9.84 7.96
C ASN A 87 16.79 -11.30 7.51
N PRO A 88 17.09 -11.62 6.27
CA PRO A 88 17.66 -10.74 5.24
C PRO A 88 16.60 -10.19 4.26
N PHE A 89 16.90 -9.12 3.53
CA PHE A 89 16.29 -8.87 2.25
C PHE A 89 16.57 -10.03 1.30
N SER A 90 15.61 -10.42 0.48
CA SER A 90 15.80 -11.61 -0.37
C SER A 90 14.98 -11.56 -1.65
N ILE A 91 15.31 -12.47 -2.57
CA ILE A 91 14.43 -12.90 -3.65
C ILE A 91 14.08 -14.37 -3.46
N THR A 92 12.94 -14.81 -3.99
CA THR A 92 12.61 -16.23 -4.05
C THR A 92 12.44 -16.66 -5.49
N VAL A 93 13.30 -17.53 -5.97
CA VAL A 93 13.21 -18.19 -7.28
C VAL A 93 12.29 -19.39 -7.16
N ILE A 94 11.24 -19.46 -7.96
CA ILE A 94 10.20 -20.47 -7.96
C ILE A 94 10.25 -21.20 -9.31
N ARG A 95 10.63 -22.48 -9.31
CA ARG A 95 10.69 -23.31 -10.51
C ARG A 95 9.41 -24.10 -10.67
N HIS A 96 8.97 -24.25 -11.91
CA HIS A 96 7.75 -24.97 -12.26
C HIS A 96 6.54 -24.59 -11.41
N PRO A 97 6.22 -23.26 -11.30
CA PRO A 97 5.24 -22.76 -10.33
C PRO A 97 3.85 -23.39 -10.50
N PHE A 98 3.50 -23.83 -11.70
CA PHE A 98 2.18 -24.37 -12.03
C PHE A 98 2.11 -25.91 -12.01
N SER A 99 3.17 -26.60 -11.58
CA SER A 99 3.21 -28.06 -11.49
C SER A 99 3.34 -28.55 -10.05
N ASP A 100 3.13 -29.87 -9.84
CA ASP A 100 3.34 -30.51 -8.54
C ASP A 100 4.82 -30.61 -8.16
N SER A 101 5.73 -30.47 -9.13
CA SER A 101 7.18 -30.40 -8.93
C SER A 101 7.70 -29.00 -8.59
N MET A 102 6.81 -28.07 -8.21
CA MET A 102 7.20 -26.73 -7.81
C MET A 102 8.24 -26.75 -6.71
N SER A 103 9.33 -26.01 -6.89
CA SER A 103 10.38 -25.84 -5.90
C SER A 103 10.73 -24.37 -5.73
N THR A 104 11.23 -24.01 -4.55
CA THR A 104 11.60 -22.63 -4.20
C THR A 104 13.04 -22.56 -3.73
N MET A 105 13.74 -21.49 -4.10
CA MET A 105 15.09 -21.18 -3.64
C MET A 105 15.11 -19.71 -3.20
N GLN A 106 15.34 -19.48 -1.92
CA GLN A 106 15.52 -18.12 -1.38
C GLN A 106 17.00 -17.69 -1.51
N ILE A 107 17.24 -16.45 -1.89
CA ILE A 107 18.57 -15.85 -2.06
C ILE A 107 18.59 -14.47 -1.35
N PRO A 108 19.44 -14.28 -0.32
CA PRO A 108 20.19 -15.29 0.43
C PRO A 108 19.29 -16.28 1.16
N LYS A 109 19.83 -17.44 1.53
CA LYS A 109 19.05 -18.53 2.16
C LYS A 109 18.56 -18.18 3.56
N SER A 110 19.34 -17.39 4.32
CA SER A 110 19.06 -16.95 5.68
C SER A 110 19.92 -15.74 6.04
N ALA A 111 19.66 -15.11 7.16
CA ALA A 111 20.48 -14.03 7.70
C ALA A 111 21.96 -14.42 7.95
N ASN A 112 22.21 -15.69 8.27
CA ASN A 112 23.59 -16.20 8.47
C ASN A 112 24.38 -16.38 7.16
N THR A 113 23.69 -16.35 6.02
CA THR A 113 24.31 -16.51 4.69
C THR A 113 24.13 -15.28 3.81
N ASP A 114 23.85 -14.14 4.43
CA ASP A 114 23.54 -12.91 3.69
C ASP A 114 24.78 -12.34 3.00
N ASP A 115 25.94 -12.34 3.63
CA ASP A 115 27.23 -11.86 3.11
C ASP A 115 27.11 -10.57 2.26
N ASP A 116 26.17 -9.66 2.64
CA ASP A 116 25.83 -8.43 1.90
C ASP A 116 25.38 -8.65 0.43
N LEU A 117 24.81 -9.83 0.12
CA LEU A 117 24.32 -10.15 -1.22
C LEU A 117 23.27 -9.16 -1.69
N LEU A 118 22.30 -8.83 -0.80
CA LEU A 118 21.22 -7.88 -1.03
C LEU A 118 21.10 -6.93 0.15
N SER A 119 21.74 -5.78 0.06
CA SER A 119 21.67 -4.74 1.10
C SER A 119 20.32 -4.01 1.12
N ALA A 120 19.54 -4.09 0.07
CA ALA A 120 18.11 -3.75 -0.02
C ALA A 120 17.48 -4.40 -1.25
N VAL A 121 16.16 -4.54 -1.23
CA VAL A 121 15.37 -4.97 -2.37
C VAL A 121 14.02 -4.24 -2.37
N PHE A 122 13.52 -3.96 -3.56
CA PHE A 122 12.18 -3.41 -3.72
C PHE A 122 11.40 -4.20 -4.78
N MET A 123 10.35 -3.64 -5.36
CA MET A 123 9.37 -4.40 -6.16
C MET A 123 9.89 -4.88 -7.52
N GLY A 124 10.74 -4.07 -8.18
CA GLY A 124 11.11 -4.27 -9.57
C GLY A 124 11.91 -5.56 -9.81
N LEU A 125 11.46 -6.35 -10.76
CA LEU A 125 12.07 -7.60 -11.21
C LEU A 125 11.96 -7.74 -12.73
N SER A 126 13.02 -8.28 -13.38
CA SER A 126 12.95 -8.66 -14.79
C SER A 126 13.80 -9.90 -15.04
N ILE A 127 13.24 -10.89 -15.76
CA ILE A 127 13.93 -12.13 -16.13
C ILE A 127 14.45 -11.98 -17.56
N SER A 128 15.71 -12.37 -17.81
CA SER A 128 16.26 -12.42 -19.17
C SER A 128 15.48 -13.39 -20.05
N PRO A 129 15.43 -13.18 -21.40
CA PRO A 129 14.66 -14.05 -22.30
C PRO A 129 15.06 -15.51 -22.29
N ASP A 130 16.30 -15.83 -21.90
CA ASP A 130 16.84 -17.19 -21.77
C ASP A 130 16.62 -17.80 -20.37
N ASN A 131 15.90 -17.11 -19.48
CA ASN A 131 15.64 -17.48 -18.10
C ASN A 131 16.88 -17.64 -17.20
N ARG A 132 18.06 -17.17 -17.64
CA ARG A 132 19.32 -17.36 -16.89
C ARG A 132 19.58 -16.28 -15.87
N LEU A 133 19.18 -15.05 -16.14
CA LEU A 133 19.45 -13.91 -15.29
C LEU A 133 18.15 -13.31 -14.72
N ILE A 134 18.22 -12.88 -13.48
CA ILE A 134 17.21 -12.04 -12.85
C ILE A 134 17.82 -10.71 -12.45
N TYR A 135 17.20 -9.62 -12.88
CA TYR A 135 17.50 -8.25 -12.51
C TYR A 135 16.57 -7.84 -11.37
N VAL A 136 17.14 -7.27 -10.31
CA VAL A 136 16.47 -6.99 -9.05
C VAL A 136 16.68 -5.55 -8.66
N ALA A 137 15.59 -4.80 -8.48
CA ALA A 137 15.65 -3.42 -8.00
C ALA A 137 16.16 -3.35 -6.56
N GLY A 138 17.26 -2.65 -6.37
CA GLY A 138 17.91 -2.52 -5.07
C GLY A 138 17.40 -1.37 -4.20
N GLY A 139 16.22 -0.80 -4.50
CA GLY A 139 15.61 0.26 -3.70
C GLY A 139 16.60 1.38 -3.38
N GLN A 140 16.75 1.66 -2.10
CA GLN A 140 17.62 2.71 -1.54
C GLN A 140 19.12 2.58 -1.83
N THR A 141 19.58 1.45 -2.37
CA THR A 141 20.99 1.28 -2.73
C THR A 141 21.38 2.02 -3.99
N ASN A 142 20.40 2.52 -4.75
CA ASN A 142 20.61 3.12 -6.06
C ASN A 142 21.36 2.17 -7.03
N LYS A 143 20.99 0.88 -6.99
CA LYS A 143 21.59 -0.20 -7.79
C LYS A 143 20.52 -1.13 -8.33
N ILE A 144 20.89 -1.88 -9.38
CA ILE A 144 20.18 -3.06 -9.86
C ILE A 144 21.11 -4.24 -9.68
N PHE A 145 20.70 -5.25 -8.93
CA PHE A 145 21.45 -6.48 -8.71
C PHE A 145 21.10 -7.52 -9.79
N VAL A 146 22.07 -8.32 -10.21
CA VAL A 146 21.90 -9.35 -11.22
C VAL A 146 22.32 -10.71 -10.65
N PHE A 147 21.41 -11.68 -10.69
CA PHE A 147 21.66 -13.03 -10.18
C PHE A 147 21.48 -14.06 -11.29
N ASP A 148 22.29 -15.13 -11.25
CA ASP A 148 22.03 -16.36 -12.03
C ASP A 148 20.85 -17.09 -11.37
N THR A 149 19.78 -17.33 -12.12
CA THR A 149 18.56 -17.95 -11.60
C THR A 149 18.77 -19.41 -11.19
N ARG A 150 19.77 -20.10 -11.73
CA ARG A 150 20.04 -21.51 -11.49
C ARG A 150 20.89 -21.72 -10.23
N THR A 151 21.97 -20.95 -10.09
CA THR A 151 22.90 -21.07 -8.95
C THR A 151 22.52 -20.21 -7.76
N GLY A 152 21.83 -19.09 -8.01
CA GLY A 152 21.54 -18.06 -7.00
C GLY A 152 22.73 -17.12 -6.72
N GLU A 153 23.79 -17.21 -7.50
CA GLU A 153 24.95 -16.34 -7.35
C GLU A 153 24.71 -14.94 -7.90
N LYS A 154 25.18 -13.93 -7.20
CA LYS A 154 25.20 -12.56 -7.71
C LYS A 154 26.31 -12.44 -8.76
N VAL A 155 25.92 -12.26 -10.02
CA VAL A 155 26.86 -12.21 -11.15
C VAL A 155 27.24 -10.78 -11.54
N ASN A 156 26.42 -9.80 -11.19
CA ASN A 156 26.69 -8.40 -11.48
C ASN A 156 25.89 -7.46 -10.58
N GLU A 157 26.28 -6.19 -10.55
CA GLU A 157 25.47 -5.08 -10.06
C GLU A 157 25.64 -3.86 -10.96
N ILE A 158 24.57 -3.16 -11.27
CA ILE A 158 24.54 -1.98 -12.13
C ILE A 158 24.29 -0.77 -11.22
N SER A 159 25.26 0.14 -11.17
CA SER A 159 25.09 1.40 -10.46
C SER A 159 24.12 2.31 -11.24
N CYS A 160 23.11 2.83 -10.54
CA CYS A 160 22.16 3.79 -11.12
C CYS A 160 22.58 5.26 -10.89
N ARG A 161 23.78 5.48 -10.33
CA ARG A 161 24.38 6.82 -10.23
C ARG A 161 24.77 7.30 -11.63
N SER A 162 24.46 8.55 -11.92
CA SER A 162 24.83 9.15 -13.21
C SER A 162 24.87 10.66 -13.09
N ASN A 163 25.73 11.29 -13.90
CA ASN A 163 25.67 12.73 -14.14
C ASN A 163 25.17 12.94 -15.56
N GLN A 164 24.03 13.58 -15.71
CA GLN A 164 23.45 13.82 -17.03
C GLN A 164 22.77 15.18 -17.09
N LYS A 165 23.01 15.90 -18.17
CA LYS A 165 22.47 17.26 -18.41
C LYS A 165 22.73 18.22 -17.21
N GLY A 166 23.88 18.07 -16.52
CA GLY A 166 24.27 18.91 -15.39
C GLY A 166 23.62 18.56 -14.06
N PHE A 167 22.83 17.50 -14.00
CA PHE A 167 22.28 16.99 -12.75
C PHE A 167 23.02 15.74 -12.29
N ASP A 168 23.45 15.74 -11.03
CA ASP A 168 24.16 14.61 -10.40
C ASP A 168 23.18 13.76 -9.59
N TYR A 169 22.86 12.58 -10.12
CA TYR A 169 22.03 11.57 -9.48
C TYR A 169 22.90 10.72 -8.52
N ASN A 170 23.42 11.33 -7.47
CA ASN A 170 24.28 10.66 -6.49
C ASN A 170 23.50 9.75 -5.53
N ASP A 171 22.19 9.91 -5.41
CA ASP A 171 21.27 9.10 -4.61
C ASP A 171 20.06 8.70 -5.50
N GLY A 172 19.36 7.64 -5.10
CA GLY A 172 18.21 7.12 -5.83
C GLY A 172 17.46 6.06 -5.03
N TYR A 173 16.24 5.75 -5.48
CA TYR A 173 15.44 4.67 -4.97
C TYR A 173 14.84 3.89 -6.14
N ILE A 174 15.47 2.76 -6.49
CA ILE A 174 15.10 1.97 -7.67
C ILE A 174 13.85 1.16 -7.35
N GLY A 175 12.77 1.50 -8.06
CA GLY A 175 11.42 0.96 -7.87
C GLY A 175 11.07 -0.19 -8.83
N ASP A 176 10.01 -0.02 -9.63
CA ASP A 176 9.58 -1.02 -10.62
C ASP A 176 10.47 -0.98 -11.88
N MET A 177 10.49 -2.07 -12.63
CA MET A 177 11.34 -2.23 -13.81
C MET A 177 10.66 -3.02 -14.91
N ILE A 178 10.99 -2.73 -16.16
CA ILE A 178 10.53 -3.49 -17.32
C ILE A 178 11.67 -3.66 -18.34
N MET A 179 11.80 -4.86 -18.88
CA MET A 179 12.77 -5.22 -19.91
C MET A 179 12.09 -5.27 -21.27
N THR A 180 12.80 -4.83 -22.34
CA THR A 180 12.34 -5.02 -23.71
C THR A 180 12.25 -6.50 -24.07
N ALA A 181 11.38 -6.83 -25.02
CA ALA A 181 11.12 -8.22 -25.42
C ALA A 181 12.36 -8.95 -25.96
N ASP A 182 13.29 -8.19 -26.55
CA ASP A 182 14.56 -8.67 -27.07
C ASP A 182 15.65 -8.86 -25.99
N GLY A 183 15.39 -8.40 -24.75
CA GLY A 183 16.32 -8.48 -23.64
C GLY A 183 17.50 -7.52 -23.68
N ASN A 184 17.52 -6.54 -24.61
CA ASN A 184 18.65 -5.65 -24.79
C ASN A 184 18.61 -4.42 -23.88
N LYS A 185 17.42 -4.01 -23.43
CA LYS A 185 17.23 -2.81 -22.61
C LYS A 185 16.41 -3.09 -21.37
N LEU A 186 16.73 -2.40 -20.30
CA LEU A 186 15.99 -2.38 -19.07
C LEU A 186 15.62 -0.94 -18.72
N TYR A 187 14.36 -0.68 -18.45
CA TYR A 187 13.86 0.58 -17.93
C TYR A 187 13.54 0.41 -16.45
N ALA A 188 14.06 1.31 -15.61
CA ALA A 188 13.83 1.28 -14.16
C ALA A 188 13.39 2.65 -13.65
N VAL A 189 12.34 2.70 -12.84
CA VAL A 189 11.94 3.94 -12.17
C VAL A 189 12.87 4.22 -10.99
N ASP A 190 13.31 5.47 -10.88
CA ASP A 190 13.98 5.99 -9.69
C ASP A 190 13.02 6.96 -8.99
N GLN A 191 12.43 6.47 -7.90
CA GLN A 191 11.30 7.12 -7.24
C GLN A 191 11.69 8.48 -6.66
N ILE A 192 12.87 8.61 -6.05
CA ILE A 192 13.30 9.90 -5.48
C ILE A 192 14.07 10.76 -6.48
N GLY A 193 14.61 10.15 -7.53
CA GLY A 193 15.25 10.87 -8.63
C GLY A 193 14.25 11.52 -9.59
N PHE A 194 12.95 11.16 -9.50
CA PHE A 194 11.89 11.58 -10.43
C PHE A 194 12.28 11.33 -11.89
N ARG A 195 12.74 10.10 -12.15
CA ARG A 195 13.23 9.69 -13.47
C ARG A 195 12.95 8.23 -13.78
N VAL A 196 13.02 7.91 -15.08
CA VAL A 196 13.25 6.55 -15.58
C VAL A 196 14.69 6.44 -16.09
N ILE A 197 15.37 5.38 -15.72
CA ILE A 197 16.71 5.04 -16.14
C ILE A 197 16.62 4.02 -17.27
N GLU A 198 17.29 4.26 -18.40
CA GLU A 198 17.48 3.28 -19.48
C GLU A 198 18.87 2.66 -19.37
N VAL A 199 18.91 1.35 -19.24
CA VAL A 199 20.15 0.56 -19.20
C VAL A 199 20.28 -0.26 -20.48
N ASP A 200 21.43 -0.18 -21.16
CA ASP A 200 21.84 -1.14 -22.20
C ASP A 200 22.40 -2.38 -21.51
N LEU A 201 21.71 -3.50 -21.60
CA LEU A 201 22.06 -4.75 -20.91
C LEU A 201 23.24 -5.50 -21.55
N ARG A 202 23.68 -5.12 -22.75
CA ARG A 202 24.89 -5.66 -23.38
C ARG A 202 26.16 -5.07 -22.77
N THR A 203 26.07 -3.82 -22.33
CA THR A 203 27.18 -3.07 -21.71
C THR A 203 27.02 -2.87 -20.21
N ASN A 204 25.82 -3.09 -19.69
CA ASN A 204 25.40 -2.76 -18.32
C ASN A 204 25.60 -1.27 -17.96
N GLN A 205 25.43 -0.39 -18.93
CA GLN A 205 25.61 1.04 -18.76
C GLN A 205 24.27 1.79 -18.88
N ILE A 206 24.13 2.85 -18.08
CA ILE A 206 23.04 3.81 -18.24
C ILE A 206 23.29 4.58 -19.55
N ILE A 207 22.32 4.54 -20.44
CA ILE A 207 22.39 5.23 -21.73
C ILE A 207 21.46 6.42 -21.83
N ASN A 208 20.43 6.50 -20.97
CA ASN A 208 19.55 7.65 -20.88
C ASN A 208 18.83 7.74 -19.52
N ASN A 209 18.32 8.94 -19.21
CA ASN A 209 17.42 9.23 -18.12
C ASN A 209 16.28 10.12 -18.63
N TRP A 210 15.02 9.74 -18.37
CA TRP A 210 13.85 10.56 -18.62
C TRP A 210 13.32 11.15 -17.32
N ARG A 211 13.10 12.45 -17.28
CA ARG A 211 12.42 13.08 -16.15
C ARG A 211 10.97 12.60 -16.12
N THR A 212 10.44 12.31 -14.94
CA THR A 212 9.05 11.90 -14.71
C THR A 212 8.29 12.91 -13.86
N GLY A 213 7.03 12.62 -13.57
CA GLY A 213 6.29 13.23 -12.48
C GLY A 213 6.87 12.84 -11.11
N ARG A 214 6.17 13.22 -10.06
CA ARG A 214 6.66 13.06 -8.67
C ARG A 214 6.48 11.62 -8.20
N TYR A 215 7.52 11.05 -7.65
CA TYR A 215 7.56 9.67 -7.12
C TYR A 215 7.04 8.65 -8.14
N PRO A 216 7.75 8.40 -9.26
CA PRO A 216 7.35 7.37 -10.21
C PRO A 216 7.37 6.01 -9.53
N PHE A 217 6.29 5.23 -9.71
CA PHE A 217 6.08 3.98 -9.01
C PHE A 217 6.00 2.78 -9.96
N GLY A 218 5.03 2.76 -10.88
CA GLY A 218 4.85 1.69 -11.85
C GLY A 218 5.30 2.09 -13.25
N ILE A 219 5.72 1.10 -14.04
CA ILE A 219 6.16 1.27 -15.43
C ILE A 219 5.59 0.16 -16.31
N ALA A 220 5.18 0.51 -17.53
CA ALA A 220 4.77 -0.45 -18.55
C ALA A 220 5.21 -0.02 -19.95
N LEU A 221 5.44 -0.99 -20.84
CA LEU A 221 5.58 -0.77 -22.28
C LEU A 221 4.31 -1.20 -23.01
N SER A 222 3.97 -0.52 -24.10
CA SER A 222 2.95 -1.03 -25.02
C SER A 222 3.40 -2.37 -25.63
N PRO A 223 2.47 -3.21 -26.13
CA PRO A 223 2.82 -4.50 -26.71
C PRO A 223 3.84 -4.43 -27.87
N ASP A 224 3.84 -3.32 -28.62
CA ASP A 224 4.77 -3.03 -29.71
C ASP A 224 6.02 -2.24 -29.27
N GLU A 225 6.13 -1.96 -27.95
CA GLU A 225 7.24 -1.21 -27.35
C GLU A 225 7.45 0.21 -27.91
N THR A 226 6.42 0.78 -28.57
CA THR A 226 6.49 2.15 -29.09
C THR A 226 6.09 3.21 -28.07
N ARG A 227 5.49 2.81 -26.95
CA ARG A 227 5.09 3.69 -25.85
C ARG A 227 5.53 3.12 -24.51
N MET A 228 5.98 4.01 -23.64
CA MET A 228 6.32 3.74 -22.24
C MET A 228 5.42 4.59 -21.34
N TYR A 229 4.78 3.96 -20.38
CA TYR A 229 3.84 4.57 -19.44
C TYR A 229 4.43 4.53 -18.03
N ILE A 230 4.40 5.66 -17.33
CA ILE A 230 4.94 5.83 -15.99
C ILE A 230 3.84 6.34 -15.06
N ALA A 231 3.56 5.64 -13.96
CA ALA A 231 2.65 6.07 -12.91
C ALA A 231 3.42 6.88 -11.86
N ASN A 232 2.90 8.06 -11.51
CA ASN A 232 3.51 8.99 -10.56
C ASN A 232 2.57 9.17 -9.36
N VAL A 233 2.95 8.68 -8.18
CA VAL A 233 2.09 8.64 -6.99
C VAL A 233 2.19 9.88 -6.10
N GLY A 234 3.18 10.75 -6.30
CA GLY A 234 3.43 11.87 -5.42
C GLY A 234 2.57 13.09 -5.69
N MET A 235 2.28 13.84 -4.65
CA MET A 235 1.60 15.14 -4.74
C MET A 235 2.59 16.29 -4.81
N PHE A 236 3.60 16.26 -3.96
CA PHE A 236 4.53 17.38 -3.79
C PHE A 236 5.99 16.97 -3.94
N GLU A 237 6.83 17.95 -4.18
CA GLU A 237 8.27 17.90 -4.00
C GLU A 237 8.63 18.68 -2.74
N TYR A 238 9.12 17.95 -1.73
CA TYR A 238 9.49 18.55 -0.45
C TYR A 238 10.92 19.04 -0.47
N SER A 239 11.15 20.25 -0.01
CA SER A 239 12.48 20.86 0.07
C SER A 239 12.79 21.35 1.47
N LEU A 240 14.08 21.41 1.82
CA LEU A 240 14.50 22.02 3.08
C LEU A 240 14.13 23.52 3.09
N VAL A 241 13.75 23.99 4.27
CA VAL A 241 13.61 25.42 4.52
C VAL A 241 15.00 26.05 4.42
N ASN A 242 15.11 27.15 3.66
CA ASN A 242 16.40 27.85 3.51
C ASN A 242 16.96 28.30 4.85
N ASN A 243 18.28 28.31 4.97
CA ASN A 243 19.03 28.65 6.17
C ASN A 243 18.94 27.62 7.33
N MET A 244 18.51 26.40 7.06
CA MET A 244 18.67 25.28 8.00
C MET A 244 19.98 24.55 7.72
N ASP A 245 20.78 24.38 8.75
CA ASP A 245 21.94 23.50 8.70
C ASP A 245 21.72 22.22 9.55
N SER A 246 22.56 21.24 9.34
CA SER A 246 22.46 19.95 10.04
C SER A 246 22.62 20.08 11.56
N SER A 247 23.24 21.15 12.06
CA SER A 247 23.44 21.40 13.50
C SER A 247 22.20 21.99 14.16
N THR A 248 21.39 22.71 13.40
CA THR A 248 20.17 23.38 13.90
C THR A 248 18.88 22.60 13.66
N ILE A 249 18.93 21.55 12.85
CA ILE A 249 17.73 20.76 12.46
C ILE A 249 16.97 20.16 13.65
N ARG A 250 17.70 19.78 14.73
CA ARG A 250 17.08 19.28 15.96
C ARG A 250 16.41 20.38 16.80
N GLN A 251 16.79 21.62 16.59
CA GLN A 251 16.28 22.77 17.33
C GLN A 251 15.14 23.49 16.57
N ARG A 252 15.08 23.27 15.26
CA ARG A 252 14.02 23.78 14.38
C ARG A 252 13.19 22.58 13.89
N PRO A 253 11.97 22.40 14.38
CA PRO A 253 11.23 21.14 14.19
C PRO A 253 10.68 20.92 12.76
N LEU A 254 10.95 21.79 11.78
CA LEU A 254 10.30 21.75 10.47
C LEU A 254 11.32 21.83 9.35
N ASP A 255 11.44 20.74 8.60
CA ASP A 255 12.26 20.68 7.39
C ASP A 255 11.51 21.24 6.18
N PHE A 256 10.19 21.37 6.26
CA PHE A 256 9.30 21.92 5.22
C PHE A 256 8.12 22.65 5.87
N PRO A 257 7.31 23.39 5.06
CA PRO A 257 6.23 24.20 5.60
C PRO A 257 5.20 23.36 6.36
N ALA A 258 5.02 23.63 7.64
CA ALA A 258 3.93 23.09 8.45
C ALA A 258 2.68 23.97 8.31
N PHE A 259 2.21 24.15 7.09
CA PHE A 259 1.02 24.91 6.84
C PHE A 259 -0.19 23.98 6.72
N ALA A 260 -1.37 24.55 6.97
CA ALA A 260 -2.61 23.82 6.73
C ALA A 260 -2.69 23.36 5.28
N TYR A 261 -3.03 22.11 5.07
CA TYR A 261 -3.18 21.51 3.77
C TYR A 261 -4.12 22.33 2.87
N GLY A 262 -3.64 22.69 1.67
CA GLY A 262 -4.39 23.51 0.73
C GLY A 262 -4.45 25.01 1.07
N SER A 263 -3.72 25.48 2.09
CA SER A 263 -3.64 26.91 2.37
C SER A 263 -2.81 27.65 1.31
N ASP A 264 -3.02 28.95 1.19
CA ASP A 264 -2.26 29.82 0.31
C ASP A 264 -0.75 29.79 0.64
N GLU A 265 -0.42 29.77 1.92
CA GLU A 265 0.95 29.68 2.41
C GLU A 265 1.62 28.37 2.00
N MET A 266 0.88 27.25 2.05
CA MET A 266 1.40 25.99 1.58
C MET A 266 1.63 25.98 0.06
N ILE A 267 0.69 26.52 -0.70
CA ILE A 267 0.77 26.56 -2.17
C ILE A 267 1.86 27.53 -2.64
N LYS A 268 1.85 28.77 -2.14
CA LYS A 268 2.70 29.86 -2.61
C LYS A 268 4.03 29.98 -1.87
N GLY A 269 4.08 29.50 -0.63
CA GLY A 269 5.18 29.71 0.29
C GLY A 269 5.05 31.00 1.09
N ILE A 270 6.07 31.28 1.92
CA ILE A 270 6.21 32.53 2.68
C ILE A 270 7.56 33.14 2.34
N ASP A 271 7.54 34.43 2.01
CA ASP A 271 8.74 35.23 1.81
C ASP A 271 8.65 36.49 2.63
N THR A 272 9.45 36.57 3.71
CA THR A 272 9.57 37.71 4.61
C THR A 272 11.05 37.97 4.87
N ASP A 273 11.34 39.15 5.47
CA ASP A 273 12.72 39.53 5.81
C ASP A 273 13.45 38.49 6.68
N SER A 274 12.72 37.64 7.41
CA SER A 274 13.28 36.67 8.36
C SER A 274 13.06 35.20 7.97
N ILE A 275 12.09 34.90 7.10
CA ILE A 275 11.71 33.55 6.73
C ILE A 275 11.46 33.48 5.23
N ASN A 276 12.21 32.63 4.54
CA ASN A 276 11.96 32.27 3.14
C ASN A 276 11.68 30.79 3.06
N VAL A 277 10.42 30.42 2.76
CA VAL A 277 9.98 29.04 2.61
C VAL A 277 9.31 28.89 1.25
N LYS A 278 9.87 28.06 0.40
CA LYS A 278 9.30 27.76 -0.92
C LYS A 278 7.96 27.05 -0.74
N GLY A 279 6.95 27.48 -1.49
CA GLY A 279 5.66 26.79 -1.54
C GLY A 279 5.76 25.42 -2.19
N LEU A 280 4.84 24.52 -1.85
CA LEU A 280 4.74 23.17 -2.41
C LEU A 280 4.07 23.14 -3.79
N GLY A 281 3.39 24.24 -4.18
CA GLY A 281 2.69 24.35 -5.46
C GLY A 281 1.27 23.79 -5.43
N GLU A 282 0.67 23.70 -6.61
CA GLU A 282 -0.72 23.26 -6.79
C GLU A 282 -0.91 21.79 -6.45
N LEU A 283 -2.04 21.46 -5.80
CA LEU A 283 -2.43 20.11 -5.38
C LEU A 283 -2.54 19.13 -6.56
N ASN A 284 -3.07 19.63 -7.67
CA ASN A 284 -3.31 18.87 -8.90
C ASN A 284 -2.31 19.24 -10.01
N ALA A 285 -1.08 19.61 -9.67
CA ALA A 285 -0.02 19.87 -10.64
C ALA A 285 0.12 18.71 -11.62
N GLU A 286 0.58 18.94 -12.85
CA GLU A 286 0.70 17.92 -13.89
C GLU A 286 1.59 16.74 -13.48
N GLU A 287 2.56 16.99 -12.60
CA GLU A 287 3.49 16.01 -12.06
C GLU A 287 2.87 15.08 -11.00
N ALA A 288 1.75 15.52 -10.37
CA ALA A 288 1.11 14.81 -9.28
C ALA A 288 0.06 13.82 -9.79
N PHE A 289 -0.02 12.61 -9.20
CA PHE A 289 -1.07 11.62 -9.46
C PHE A 289 -1.39 11.46 -10.94
N SER A 290 -0.39 11.11 -11.74
CA SER A 290 -0.48 11.17 -13.20
C SER A 290 0.20 10.00 -13.89
N ILE A 291 -0.23 9.74 -15.11
CA ILE A 291 0.46 8.83 -16.05
C ILE A 291 1.16 9.68 -17.09
N TRP A 292 2.46 9.51 -17.20
CA TRP A 292 3.26 10.13 -18.26
C TRP A 292 3.58 9.13 -19.35
N VAL A 293 3.44 9.54 -20.59
CA VAL A 293 3.60 8.70 -21.77
C VAL A 293 4.79 9.20 -22.59
N TYR A 294 5.67 8.29 -22.98
CA TYR A 294 6.87 8.60 -23.76
C TYR A 294 6.98 7.70 -25.00
N ASP A 295 7.60 8.23 -26.03
CA ASP A 295 8.20 7.42 -27.10
C ASP A 295 9.62 7.01 -26.65
N PRO A 296 9.92 5.71 -26.40
CA PRO A 296 11.25 5.27 -25.98
C PRO A 296 12.38 5.58 -26.99
N LYS A 297 12.04 5.93 -28.23
CA LYS A 297 12.99 6.34 -29.28
C LYS A 297 13.37 7.81 -29.13
N ASN A 298 12.49 8.64 -28.56
CA ASN A 298 12.77 10.05 -28.32
C ASN A 298 13.69 10.21 -27.08
N LYS A 299 14.95 10.55 -27.30
CA LYS A 299 15.96 10.68 -26.24
C LYS A 299 15.97 12.05 -25.54
N GLU A 300 15.11 12.97 -25.93
CA GLU A 300 15.05 14.30 -25.31
C GLU A 300 14.46 14.26 -23.89
N GLY A 301 13.68 13.22 -23.57
CA GLY A 301 13.10 12.99 -22.25
C GLY A 301 11.87 13.84 -21.96
N VAL A 302 11.18 14.30 -23.00
CA VAL A 302 9.91 15.03 -22.89
C VAL A 302 8.77 14.03 -23.03
N PRO A 303 7.79 14.01 -22.13
CA PRO A 303 6.62 13.15 -22.28
C PRO A 303 5.70 13.67 -23.39
N ASP A 304 5.17 12.76 -24.22
CA ASP A 304 4.19 13.08 -25.26
C ASP A 304 2.83 13.46 -24.63
N HIS A 305 2.45 12.79 -23.53
CA HIS A 305 1.19 13.02 -22.83
C HIS A 305 1.37 12.93 -21.32
N LYS A 306 0.52 13.69 -20.60
CA LYS A 306 0.37 13.66 -19.12
C LYS A 306 -1.10 13.51 -18.80
N ILE A 307 -1.48 12.43 -18.13
CA ILE A 307 -2.88 12.03 -17.92
C ILE A 307 -3.14 11.92 -16.43
N LYS A 308 -4.15 12.63 -15.93
CA LYS A 308 -4.63 12.47 -14.56
C LYS A 308 -5.46 11.21 -14.43
N THR A 309 -5.39 10.56 -13.25
CA THR A 309 -6.13 9.34 -12.95
C THR A 309 -6.92 9.45 -11.65
N GLY A 310 -7.95 8.63 -11.52
CA GLY A 310 -8.80 8.57 -10.33
C GLY A 310 -9.53 9.89 -10.03
N LEU A 311 -9.69 10.21 -8.76
CA LEU A 311 -10.27 11.47 -8.27
C LEU A 311 -9.17 12.50 -8.08
N LEU A 312 -9.40 13.72 -8.57
CA LEU A 312 -8.56 14.87 -8.27
C LEU A 312 -8.77 15.33 -6.83
N VAL A 313 -7.72 15.90 -6.23
CA VAL A 313 -7.85 16.52 -4.91
C VAL A 313 -8.85 17.65 -4.97
N GLY A 314 -9.80 17.69 -4.03
CA GLY A 314 -10.92 18.62 -3.99
C GLY A 314 -12.16 18.18 -4.75
N GLU A 315 -12.09 17.19 -5.64
CA GLU A 315 -13.31 16.59 -6.23
C GLU A 315 -14.16 15.93 -5.15
N LYS A 316 -15.46 16.03 -5.30
CA LYS A 316 -16.39 15.54 -4.29
C LYS A 316 -16.94 14.17 -4.62
N LEU A 317 -16.79 13.24 -3.69
CA LEU A 317 -17.51 11.98 -3.65
C LEU A 317 -18.52 12.04 -2.50
N ASP A 318 -19.81 11.92 -2.80
CA ASP A 318 -20.93 12.07 -1.83
C ASP A 318 -20.86 13.37 -1.01
N GLY A 319 -20.44 14.45 -1.64
CA GLY A 319 -20.32 15.75 -1.00
C GLY A 319 -19.03 15.94 -0.16
N ILE A 320 -18.20 14.91 -0.04
CA ILE A 320 -16.93 14.96 0.70
C ILE A 320 -15.80 15.22 -0.29
N PRO A 321 -15.01 16.31 -0.12
CA PRO A 321 -13.88 16.58 -0.99
C PRO A 321 -12.76 15.56 -0.74
N ALA A 322 -12.15 15.07 -1.83
CA ALA A 322 -10.98 14.20 -1.76
C ALA A 322 -9.77 14.98 -1.20
N VAL A 323 -9.07 14.41 -0.23
CA VAL A 323 -7.88 14.97 0.42
C VAL A 323 -6.61 14.37 -0.15
N GLY A 324 -6.46 13.04 -0.07
CA GLY A 324 -5.40 12.32 -0.75
C GLY A 324 -5.69 12.20 -2.25
N GLY A 325 -4.66 11.98 -3.04
CA GLY A 325 -4.80 11.76 -4.47
C GLY A 325 -5.22 10.34 -4.82
N SER A 326 -5.11 10.00 -6.10
CA SER A 326 -5.50 8.68 -6.59
C SER A 326 -4.51 7.56 -6.25
N SER A 327 -3.25 7.88 -6.01
CA SER A 327 -2.15 6.92 -5.85
C SER A 327 -2.07 5.91 -7.02
N PRO A 328 -1.79 6.37 -8.26
CA PRO A 328 -1.66 5.48 -9.42
C PRO A 328 -0.38 4.67 -9.28
N ASN A 329 -0.50 3.34 -9.11
CA ASN A 329 0.64 2.52 -8.70
C ASN A 329 1.08 1.48 -9.74
N SER A 330 0.19 0.72 -10.33
CA SER A 330 0.53 -0.29 -11.34
C SER A 330 -0.12 0.02 -12.67
N ILE A 331 0.56 -0.36 -13.74
CA ILE A 331 0.10 -0.16 -15.12
C ILE A 331 0.21 -1.47 -15.89
N VAL A 332 -0.78 -1.75 -16.73
CA VAL A 332 -0.67 -2.74 -17.79
C VAL A 332 -1.20 -2.13 -19.08
N ALA A 333 -0.41 -2.24 -20.14
CA ALA A 333 -0.75 -1.68 -21.45
C ALA A 333 -1.13 -2.80 -22.42
N GLY A 334 -2.28 -2.66 -23.05
CA GLY A 334 -2.77 -3.48 -24.16
C GLY A 334 -2.80 -2.69 -25.46
N ASN A 335 -3.32 -3.33 -26.52
CA ASN A 335 -3.44 -2.70 -27.84
C ASN A 335 -4.54 -1.63 -27.91
N GLN A 336 -5.60 -1.80 -27.12
CA GLN A 336 -6.73 -0.88 -27.10
C GLN A 336 -6.76 0.02 -25.86
N TYR A 337 -6.42 -0.52 -24.71
CA TYR A 337 -6.51 0.18 -23.43
C TYR A 337 -5.24 0.05 -22.62
N VAL A 338 -4.98 1.08 -21.83
CA VAL A 338 -4.03 1.06 -20.72
C VAL A 338 -4.80 1.13 -19.41
N PHE A 339 -4.55 0.20 -18.52
CA PHE A 339 -5.20 0.12 -17.21
C PHE A 339 -4.25 0.54 -16.12
N VAL A 340 -4.75 1.34 -15.18
CA VAL A 340 -3.99 1.89 -14.05
C VAL A 340 -4.75 1.64 -12.76
N SER A 341 -4.12 1.01 -11.78
CA SER A 341 -4.68 0.88 -10.44
C SER A 341 -4.49 2.17 -9.63
N ASN A 342 -5.56 2.63 -9.00
CA ASN A 342 -5.58 3.81 -8.14
C ASN A 342 -5.83 3.37 -6.69
N GLY A 343 -4.77 3.13 -5.93
CA GLY A 343 -4.83 2.49 -4.62
C GLY A 343 -5.61 3.27 -3.58
N SER A 344 -5.58 4.60 -3.64
CA SER A 344 -6.33 5.45 -2.71
C SER A 344 -7.80 5.68 -3.07
N ASN A 345 -8.22 5.31 -4.30
CA ASN A 345 -9.59 5.53 -4.78
C ASN A 345 -10.41 4.26 -5.01
N ASP A 346 -9.83 3.06 -4.79
CA ASP A 346 -10.46 1.77 -5.05
C ASP A 346 -11.03 1.64 -6.46
N CYS A 347 -10.28 2.10 -7.46
CA CYS A 347 -10.73 2.04 -8.86
C CYS A 347 -9.58 1.76 -9.83
N ILE A 348 -9.96 1.36 -11.04
CA ILE A 348 -9.05 1.20 -12.17
C ILE A 348 -9.37 2.29 -13.20
N SER A 349 -8.40 3.13 -13.51
CA SER A 349 -8.49 4.05 -14.64
C SER A 349 -8.26 3.33 -15.96
N VAL A 350 -9.13 3.58 -16.93
CA VAL A 350 -9.04 3.06 -18.31
C VAL A 350 -8.66 4.20 -19.24
N ILE A 351 -7.51 4.08 -19.88
CA ILE A 351 -6.96 5.06 -20.81
C ILE A 351 -7.02 4.48 -22.22
N ASP A 352 -7.44 5.26 -23.20
CA ASP A 352 -7.33 4.90 -24.62
C ASP A 352 -5.85 4.83 -25.04
N ALA A 353 -5.40 3.67 -25.51
CA ALA A 353 -4.00 3.44 -25.85
C ALA A 353 -3.52 4.22 -27.09
N LYS A 354 -4.42 4.72 -27.94
CA LYS A 354 -4.09 5.49 -29.16
C LYS A 354 -4.21 6.99 -28.95
N GLN A 355 -5.25 7.42 -28.22
CA GLN A 355 -5.53 8.84 -27.99
C GLN A 355 -4.86 9.35 -26.72
N HIS A 356 -4.41 8.46 -25.83
CA HIS A 356 -3.82 8.77 -24.52
C HIS A 356 -4.73 9.66 -23.67
N THR A 357 -6.03 9.36 -23.66
CA THR A 357 -7.04 10.07 -22.86
C THR A 357 -7.72 9.12 -21.88
N LEU A 358 -8.04 9.64 -20.68
CA LEU A 358 -8.83 8.89 -19.71
C LEU A 358 -10.26 8.71 -20.21
N LEU A 359 -10.71 7.46 -20.33
CA LEU A 359 -12.07 7.13 -20.77
C LEU A 359 -13.04 7.02 -19.60
N LYS A 360 -12.65 6.29 -18.56
CA LYS A 360 -13.49 6.10 -17.34
C LYS A 360 -12.68 5.50 -16.20
N ASN A 361 -13.25 5.53 -15.00
CA ASN A 361 -12.81 4.75 -13.86
C ASN A 361 -13.78 3.59 -13.61
N ILE A 362 -13.25 2.38 -13.36
CA ILE A 362 -14.01 1.19 -12.97
C ILE A 362 -13.87 1.05 -11.45
N ASN A 363 -14.96 1.21 -10.71
CA ASN A 363 -14.98 1.02 -9.27
C ASN A 363 -14.89 -0.48 -8.93
N LEU A 364 -14.10 -0.80 -7.91
CA LEU A 364 -13.94 -2.14 -7.38
C LEU A 364 -14.85 -2.31 -6.15
N GLU A 365 -16.10 -2.57 -6.41
CA GLU A 365 -17.12 -2.73 -5.37
C GLU A 365 -17.33 -4.22 -5.08
N LEU A 366 -17.06 -4.64 -3.83
CA LEU A 366 -17.28 -6.02 -3.40
C LEU A 366 -18.75 -6.32 -3.11
N ASP A 367 -19.46 -5.39 -2.47
CA ASP A 367 -20.86 -5.56 -2.07
C ASP A 367 -21.55 -4.19 -1.96
N PRO A 368 -22.71 -3.99 -2.60
CA PRO A 368 -23.45 -2.72 -2.57
C PRO A 368 -23.80 -2.23 -1.16
N ARG A 369 -23.90 -3.12 -0.17
CA ARG A 369 -24.16 -2.74 1.23
C ARG A 369 -23.00 -1.97 1.88
N LEU A 370 -21.80 -2.09 1.33
CA LEU A 370 -20.64 -1.34 1.81
C LEU A 370 -20.70 0.13 1.36
N GLY A 371 -21.51 0.44 0.33
CA GLY A 371 -21.68 1.79 -0.18
C GLY A 371 -20.34 2.40 -0.59
N ASN A 372 -20.05 3.60 -0.05
CA ASN A 372 -18.83 4.33 -0.36
C ASN A 372 -17.66 4.05 0.61
N LEU A 373 -17.75 3.00 1.42
CA LEU A 373 -16.62 2.58 2.24
C LEU A 373 -15.46 2.16 1.33
N LYS A 374 -14.27 2.58 1.68
CA LYS A 374 -13.04 2.35 0.92
C LYS A 374 -12.11 1.41 1.68
N GLY A 375 -11.11 0.88 0.99
CA GLY A 375 -10.13 -0.03 1.56
C GLY A 375 -9.98 -1.33 0.78
N VAL A 376 -10.31 -1.33 -0.51
CA VAL A 376 -10.01 -2.43 -1.44
C VAL A 376 -8.51 -2.42 -1.78
N ILE A 377 -7.93 -1.23 -1.93
CA ILE A 377 -6.51 -1.00 -2.21
C ILE A 377 -6.06 -1.79 -3.46
N PRO A 378 -6.52 -1.40 -4.67
CA PRO A 378 -6.03 -2.04 -5.90
C PRO A 378 -4.53 -1.81 -6.08
N PHE A 379 -3.80 -2.88 -6.37
CA PHE A 379 -2.36 -2.86 -6.47
C PHE A 379 -1.90 -3.48 -7.81
N GLY A 380 -1.25 -4.64 -7.79
CA GLY A 380 -0.73 -5.26 -8.99
C GLY A 380 -1.79 -5.57 -10.04
N LEU A 381 -1.44 -5.39 -11.30
CA LEU A 381 -2.28 -5.67 -12.47
C LEU A 381 -1.64 -6.74 -13.35
N ALA A 382 -2.46 -7.59 -13.95
CA ALA A 382 -2.07 -8.43 -15.08
C ALA A 382 -3.23 -8.59 -16.05
N MET A 383 -2.92 -8.77 -17.33
CA MET A 383 -3.88 -8.97 -18.39
C MET A 383 -3.60 -10.29 -19.08
N ASP A 384 -4.61 -11.01 -19.53
CA ASP A 384 -4.41 -12.20 -20.33
C ASP A 384 -3.87 -11.81 -21.74
N ARG A 385 -3.22 -12.76 -22.40
CA ARG A 385 -2.58 -12.51 -23.70
C ARG A 385 -3.57 -12.08 -24.77
N ASP A 386 -4.80 -12.55 -24.68
CA ASP A 386 -5.86 -12.25 -25.66
C ASP A 386 -6.60 -10.94 -25.34
N GLU A 387 -6.17 -10.22 -24.32
CA GLU A 387 -6.77 -8.97 -23.83
C GLU A 387 -8.28 -9.08 -23.53
N LYS A 388 -8.72 -10.23 -23.00
CA LYS A 388 -10.12 -10.48 -22.65
C LYS A 388 -10.43 -10.12 -21.20
N ARG A 389 -9.47 -10.36 -20.30
CA ARG A 389 -9.63 -10.15 -18.87
C ARG A 389 -8.45 -9.41 -18.27
N LEU A 390 -8.77 -8.46 -17.42
CA LEU A 390 -7.84 -7.82 -16.51
C LEU A 390 -8.01 -8.41 -15.12
N TYR A 391 -6.90 -8.72 -14.46
CA TYR A 391 -6.83 -9.21 -13.10
C TYR A 391 -6.21 -8.13 -12.22
N VAL A 392 -6.83 -7.86 -11.07
CA VAL A 392 -6.42 -6.80 -10.14
C VAL A 392 -6.17 -7.40 -8.76
N ALA A 393 -4.97 -7.24 -8.22
CA ALA A 393 -4.70 -7.55 -6.83
C ALA A 393 -5.40 -6.53 -5.93
N GLU A 394 -6.26 -6.99 -5.03
CA GLU A 394 -7.03 -6.18 -4.09
C GLU A 394 -6.48 -6.39 -2.68
N ALA A 395 -5.42 -5.61 -2.36
CA ALA A 395 -4.61 -5.82 -1.17
C ALA A 395 -5.40 -5.70 0.14
N GLY A 396 -6.37 -4.80 0.19
CA GLY A 396 -7.16 -4.53 1.39
C GLY A 396 -8.25 -5.55 1.70
N ILE A 397 -8.66 -6.37 0.73
CA ILE A 397 -9.72 -7.40 0.90
C ILE A 397 -9.25 -8.82 0.59
N ASN A 398 -7.93 -9.01 0.39
CA ASN A 398 -7.30 -10.32 0.19
C ASN A 398 -7.89 -11.09 -1.00
N ALA A 399 -8.04 -10.40 -2.13
CA ALA A 399 -8.70 -10.94 -3.31
C ALA A 399 -7.99 -10.55 -4.61
N VAL A 400 -8.43 -11.17 -5.70
CA VAL A 400 -8.13 -10.76 -7.07
C VAL A 400 -9.45 -10.48 -7.78
N ALA A 401 -9.65 -9.23 -8.24
CA ALA A 401 -10.78 -8.89 -9.08
C ALA A 401 -10.55 -9.35 -10.52
N ILE A 402 -11.63 -9.71 -11.21
CA ILE A 402 -11.67 -10.02 -12.64
C ILE A 402 -12.54 -9.00 -13.33
N ILE A 403 -11.98 -8.27 -14.29
CA ILE A 403 -12.66 -7.30 -15.13
C ILE A 403 -12.67 -7.85 -16.56
N ASN A 404 -13.85 -7.84 -17.20
CA ASN A 404 -13.96 -8.13 -18.61
C ASN A 404 -13.60 -6.87 -19.42
N ILE A 405 -12.64 -7.00 -20.34
CA ILE A 405 -12.11 -5.87 -21.10
C ILE A 405 -13.06 -5.41 -22.20
N ALA A 406 -13.86 -6.30 -22.77
CA ALA A 406 -14.75 -5.94 -23.88
C ALA A 406 -15.87 -4.97 -23.47
N ASP A 407 -16.41 -5.12 -22.25
CA ASP A 407 -17.47 -4.28 -21.70
C ASP A 407 -17.00 -3.41 -20.51
N LEU A 408 -15.74 -3.51 -20.13
CA LEU A 408 -15.11 -2.79 -19.02
C LEU A 408 -15.92 -2.93 -17.71
N SER A 409 -16.36 -4.15 -17.40
CA SER A 409 -17.17 -4.45 -16.22
C SER A 409 -16.47 -5.42 -15.26
N LEU A 410 -16.62 -5.16 -13.97
CA LEU A 410 -16.22 -6.06 -12.91
C LEU A 410 -17.10 -7.31 -12.93
N LYS A 411 -16.50 -8.50 -12.99
CA LYS A 411 -17.21 -9.80 -13.05
C LYS A 411 -17.24 -10.53 -11.72
N GLY A 412 -16.27 -10.31 -10.86
CA GLY A 412 -16.22 -10.92 -9.53
C GLY A 412 -14.82 -10.93 -8.93
N HIS A 413 -14.71 -11.60 -7.79
CA HIS A 413 -13.50 -11.63 -6.96
C HIS A 413 -13.10 -13.06 -6.61
N LEU A 414 -11.79 -13.34 -6.53
CA LEU A 414 -11.21 -14.62 -6.15
C LEU A 414 -10.45 -14.47 -4.82
N PRO A 415 -10.69 -15.32 -3.80
CA PRO A 415 -9.97 -15.20 -2.53
C PRO A 415 -8.53 -15.71 -2.63
N VAL A 416 -7.58 -14.93 -2.10
CA VAL A 416 -6.15 -15.24 -2.07
C VAL A 416 -5.57 -15.05 -0.67
N GLY A 417 -4.24 -15.03 -0.52
CA GLY A 417 -3.56 -14.78 0.74
C GLY A 417 -3.66 -13.31 1.20
N TRP A 418 -3.13 -13.01 2.40
CA TRP A 418 -3.19 -11.67 2.95
C TRP A 418 -2.28 -10.70 2.21
N PHE A 419 -2.85 -9.57 1.81
CA PHE A 419 -2.22 -8.46 1.09
C PHE A 419 -1.61 -8.91 -0.25
N PRO A 420 -2.44 -9.28 -1.27
CA PRO A 420 -1.94 -9.55 -2.61
C PRO A 420 -1.32 -8.29 -3.21
N SER A 421 -0.08 -8.40 -3.68
CA SER A 421 0.73 -7.27 -4.14
C SER A 421 0.94 -7.25 -5.65
N LYS A 422 1.27 -8.39 -6.23
CA LYS A 422 1.54 -8.54 -7.67
C LYS A 422 0.99 -9.89 -8.13
N LEU A 423 0.65 -9.98 -9.42
CA LEU A 423 0.15 -11.22 -10.01
C LEU A 423 0.60 -11.37 -11.46
N CYS A 424 0.67 -12.61 -11.93
CA CYS A 424 0.98 -12.93 -13.31
C CYS A 424 0.00 -14.00 -13.83
N VAL A 425 -0.32 -13.93 -15.13
CA VAL A 425 -1.14 -14.90 -15.84
C VAL A 425 -0.23 -15.87 -16.59
N ASN A 426 -0.50 -17.18 -16.46
CA ASN A 426 0.02 -18.18 -17.40
C ASN A 426 -1.07 -18.51 -18.42
N PRO A 427 -1.04 -17.95 -19.61
CA PRO A 427 -2.11 -18.11 -20.59
C PRO A 427 -2.18 -19.55 -21.14
N ALA A 428 -1.03 -20.23 -21.20
CA ALA A 428 -0.96 -21.62 -21.71
C ALA A 428 -1.70 -22.62 -20.82
N GLN A 429 -1.85 -22.32 -19.53
CA GLN A 429 -2.46 -23.22 -18.54
C GLN A 429 -3.73 -22.62 -17.90
N ASN A 430 -4.19 -21.45 -18.30
CA ASN A 430 -5.30 -20.73 -17.71
C ASN A 430 -5.19 -20.62 -16.18
N LYS A 431 -4.01 -20.22 -15.69
CA LYS A 431 -3.68 -20.12 -14.27
C LYS A 431 -3.15 -18.73 -13.90
N LEU A 432 -3.39 -18.34 -12.66
CA LEU A 432 -2.76 -17.19 -12.01
C LEU A 432 -1.72 -17.65 -10.99
N ILE A 433 -0.66 -16.84 -10.85
CA ILE A 433 0.22 -16.84 -9.68
C ILE A 433 0.14 -15.46 -9.03
N VAL A 434 -0.08 -15.42 -7.72
CA VAL A 434 -0.29 -14.20 -6.94
C VAL A 434 0.69 -14.17 -5.78
N ALA A 435 1.47 -13.09 -5.64
CA ALA A 435 2.27 -12.82 -4.47
C ALA A 435 1.40 -12.16 -3.39
N ASN A 436 1.47 -12.68 -2.16
CA ASN A 436 0.74 -12.15 -1.01
C ASN A 436 1.75 -11.71 0.05
N ALA A 437 1.89 -10.41 0.25
CA ALA A 437 2.97 -9.83 1.04
C ALA A 437 2.96 -10.26 2.51
N LYS A 438 1.78 -10.50 3.08
CA LYS A 438 1.60 -10.88 4.49
C LYS A 438 1.13 -12.35 4.66
N GLY A 439 0.96 -13.09 3.55
CA GLY A 439 0.67 -14.53 3.52
C GLY A 439 -0.51 -14.98 4.37
N PHE A 440 -0.24 -15.64 5.49
CA PHE A 440 -1.22 -16.04 6.52
C PHE A 440 -1.02 -15.27 7.84
N GLY A 441 -0.21 -14.21 7.84
CA GLY A 441 0.19 -13.50 9.05
C GLY A 441 1.30 -14.23 9.84
N SER A 442 1.80 -13.57 10.88
CA SER A 442 2.81 -14.13 11.79
C SER A 442 2.18 -15.05 12.86
N GLY A 443 0.91 -14.88 13.15
CA GLY A 443 0.25 -15.47 14.32
C GLY A 443 0.74 -14.86 15.64
N PRO A 444 0.13 -15.27 16.79
CA PRO A 444 0.58 -14.84 18.11
C PRO A 444 2.01 -15.35 18.35
N ASN A 445 2.94 -14.45 18.70
CA ASN A 445 4.35 -14.81 18.98
C ASN A 445 4.96 -15.69 17.88
N ALA A 446 4.65 -15.42 16.60
CA ALA A 446 5.03 -16.24 15.43
C ALA A 446 4.48 -17.68 15.42
N GLY A 447 3.50 -17.99 16.26
CA GLY A 447 2.84 -19.29 16.36
C GLY A 447 3.34 -20.16 17.52
N PRO A 448 2.58 -21.23 17.87
CA PRO A 448 2.82 -22.01 19.07
C PRO A 448 4.15 -22.78 19.06
N ASP A 449 4.63 -23.17 17.90
CA ASP A 449 5.86 -23.95 17.72
C ASP A 449 7.06 -23.10 17.33
N TYR A 450 6.93 -21.78 17.44
CA TYR A 450 8.00 -20.87 17.03
C TYR A 450 9.29 -21.09 17.85
N ARG A 451 10.40 -21.08 17.15
CA ARG A 451 11.75 -21.00 17.71
C ARG A 451 12.48 -19.86 17.02
N SER A 452 13.10 -18.99 17.80
CA SER A 452 13.90 -17.89 17.25
C SER A 452 14.99 -18.44 16.36
N GLY A 453 15.03 -17.98 15.12
CA GLY A 453 16.02 -18.32 14.12
C GLY A 453 17.08 -17.22 13.97
N PRO A 454 17.99 -17.36 13.00
CA PRO A 454 18.99 -16.33 12.70
C PRO A 454 18.38 -15.01 12.25
N GLU A 455 17.15 -15.03 11.71
CA GLU A 455 16.38 -13.86 11.29
C GLU A 455 15.89 -13.02 12.48
N GLY A 456 15.89 -13.59 13.71
CA GLY A 456 15.40 -12.95 14.93
C GLY A 456 13.89 -12.88 15.01
N ASP A 457 13.39 -12.09 15.98
CA ASP A 457 11.98 -12.03 16.37
C ASP A 457 11.29 -10.73 15.93
N TYR A 458 11.88 -9.99 15.01
CA TYR A 458 11.29 -8.76 14.50
C TYR A 458 10.16 -9.06 13.52
N ILE A 459 9.08 -8.26 13.56
CA ILE A 459 7.89 -8.50 12.74
C ILE A 459 8.20 -8.55 11.23
N GLY A 460 9.12 -7.72 10.75
CA GLY A 460 9.56 -7.73 9.36
C GLY A 460 10.20 -9.03 8.90
N SER A 461 10.67 -9.88 9.83
CA SER A 461 11.19 -11.23 9.56
C SER A 461 10.15 -12.33 9.79
N LEU A 462 9.21 -12.10 10.70
CA LEU A 462 8.19 -13.07 11.09
C LEU A 462 7.00 -13.10 10.12
N MET A 463 6.67 -11.97 9.48
CA MET A 463 5.55 -11.84 8.55
C MET A 463 5.86 -12.51 7.21
N LYS A 464 5.92 -13.84 7.21
CA LYS A 464 6.20 -14.63 5.99
C LYS A 464 5.12 -14.39 4.94
N GLY A 465 5.57 -14.09 3.73
CA GLY A 465 4.70 -14.00 2.57
C GLY A 465 4.32 -15.37 2.00
N SER A 466 3.54 -15.32 0.95
CA SER A 466 3.19 -16.54 0.20
C SER A 466 2.99 -16.24 -1.28
N VAL A 467 3.04 -17.29 -2.09
CA VAL A 467 2.52 -17.31 -3.45
C VAL A 467 1.31 -18.23 -3.53
N THR A 468 0.24 -17.77 -4.16
CA THR A 468 -0.96 -18.56 -4.43
C THR A 468 -1.03 -18.87 -5.92
N VAL A 469 -1.08 -20.13 -6.29
CA VAL A 469 -1.32 -20.58 -7.67
C VAL A 469 -2.74 -21.12 -7.74
N LEU A 470 -3.52 -20.60 -8.68
CA LEU A 470 -4.93 -20.97 -8.83
C LEU A 470 -5.33 -21.10 -10.30
N ASP A 471 -6.32 -21.95 -10.55
CA ASP A 471 -7.00 -22.03 -11.84
C ASP A 471 -7.96 -20.85 -12.00
N ILE A 472 -7.97 -20.24 -13.18
CA ILE A 472 -8.91 -19.17 -13.50
C ILE A 472 -10.28 -19.82 -13.76
N PRO A 473 -11.30 -19.56 -12.92
CA PRO A 473 -12.61 -20.19 -13.08
C PRO A 473 -13.38 -19.63 -14.27
N ALA A 474 -14.37 -20.38 -14.73
CA ALA A 474 -15.37 -19.87 -15.66
C ALA A 474 -16.22 -18.77 -15.01
N ASP A 475 -16.76 -17.85 -15.81
CA ASP A 475 -17.55 -16.72 -15.31
C ASP A 475 -18.77 -17.16 -14.49
N SER A 476 -19.38 -18.30 -14.83
CA SER A 476 -20.48 -18.88 -14.07
C SER A 476 -20.16 -19.26 -12.62
N ALA A 477 -18.89 -19.48 -12.31
CA ALA A 477 -18.44 -19.80 -10.95
C ALA A 477 -18.01 -18.56 -10.13
N LEU A 478 -17.84 -17.41 -10.76
CA LEU A 478 -17.39 -16.18 -10.08
C LEU A 478 -18.28 -15.73 -8.93
N PRO A 479 -19.65 -15.81 -9.04
CA PRO A 479 -20.50 -15.41 -7.91
C PRO A 479 -20.20 -16.18 -6.62
N GLN A 480 -19.89 -17.48 -6.69
CA GLN A 480 -19.54 -18.29 -5.52
C GLN A 480 -18.24 -17.82 -4.87
N TYR A 481 -17.23 -17.49 -5.67
CA TYR A 481 -15.95 -17.01 -5.15
C TYR A 481 -16.08 -15.58 -4.60
N THR A 482 -16.86 -14.72 -5.25
CA THR A 482 -17.16 -13.38 -4.75
C THR A 482 -17.86 -13.44 -3.39
N ASP A 483 -18.85 -14.35 -3.23
CA ASP A 483 -19.51 -14.57 -1.94
C ASP A 483 -18.52 -15.04 -0.86
N ARG A 484 -17.55 -15.90 -1.25
CA ARG A 484 -16.49 -16.31 -0.34
C ARG A 484 -15.57 -15.15 0.07
N VAL A 485 -15.18 -14.27 -0.85
CA VAL A 485 -14.40 -13.05 -0.51
C VAL A 485 -15.21 -12.18 0.45
N ARG A 486 -16.49 -11.95 0.14
CA ARG A 486 -17.39 -11.18 1.00
C ARG A 486 -17.48 -11.75 2.42
N THR A 487 -17.72 -13.05 2.55
CA THR A 487 -17.88 -13.71 3.85
C THR A 487 -16.57 -13.87 4.61
N ASN A 488 -15.43 -13.88 3.92
CA ASN A 488 -14.11 -13.81 4.56
C ASN A 488 -13.81 -12.44 5.18
N ASN A 489 -14.36 -11.38 4.61
CA ASN A 489 -14.07 -10.01 5.03
C ASN A 489 -15.14 -9.40 5.94
N PHE A 490 -16.43 -9.72 5.71
CA PHE A 490 -17.54 -9.03 6.37
C PHE A 490 -18.65 -9.98 6.83
N SER A 491 -19.16 -9.70 8.01
CA SER A 491 -20.45 -10.21 8.50
C SER A 491 -21.48 -9.07 8.45
N PHE A 492 -22.59 -9.28 7.77
CA PHE A 492 -23.68 -8.31 7.66
C PHE A 492 -24.85 -8.61 8.59
N SER A 493 -24.60 -9.30 9.68
CA SER A 493 -25.63 -9.55 10.68
C SER A 493 -25.98 -8.25 11.42
N PRO A 494 -27.27 -7.94 11.60
CA PRO A 494 -27.67 -6.77 12.36
C PRO A 494 -27.12 -6.90 13.79
N VAL A 495 -26.42 -5.87 14.25
CA VAL A 495 -26.00 -5.75 15.64
C VAL A 495 -27.06 -4.94 16.36
N THR A 496 -27.77 -5.56 17.31
CA THR A 496 -28.70 -4.84 18.17
C THR A 496 -27.91 -4.13 19.29
N PRO A 497 -27.86 -2.78 19.30
CA PRO A 497 -27.16 -2.06 20.36
C PRO A 497 -27.76 -2.35 21.73
N ARG A 498 -26.94 -2.44 22.77
CA ARG A 498 -27.45 -2.51 24.13
C ARG A 498 -28.05 -1.16 24.51
N LEU A 499 -29.23 -1.17 25.12
CA LEU A 499 -30.08 -0.01 25.41
C LEU A 499 -29.43 1.12 26.25
N SER A 500 -28.29 0.90 26.88
CA SER A 500 -27.61 1.88 27.76
C SER A 500 -26.31 2.43 27.20
N ASN A 501 -26.07 2.27 25.90
CA ASN A 501 -24.82 2.78 25.30
C ASN A 501 -24.91 4.31 25.08
N PRO A 502 -23.96 5.11 25.64
CA PRO A 502 -23.95 6.55 25.41
C PRO A 502 -23.54 6.93 23.97
N ILE A 503 -23.01 5.98 23.20
CA ILE A 503 -22.69 6.16 21.78
C ILE A 503 -23.95 5.79 20.98
N PRO A 504 -24.52 6.72 20.19
CA PRO A 504 -25.70 6.44 19.39
C PRO A 504 -25.48 5.32 18.37
N ALA A 505 -26.47 4.46 18.18
CA ALA A 505 -26.43 3.38 17.19
C ALA A 505 -26.55 3.90 15.75
N HIS A 506 -27.16 5.06 15.56
CA HIS A 506 -27.40 5.67 14.24
C HIS A 506 -26.82 7.08 14.14
N PHE A 507 -26.32 7.45 13.00
CA PHE A 507 -25.82 8.81 12.73
C PHE A 507 -26.91 9.89 12.92
N THR A 508 -28.16 9.54 12.70
CA THR A 508 -29.31 10.43 12.91
C THR A 508 -29.53 10.77 14.38
N ASP A 509 -29.03 9.95 15.29
CA ASP A 509 -29.20 10.11 16.74
C ASP A 509 -28.03 10.85 17.42
N ARG A 510 -27.12 11.43 16.63
CA ARG A 510 -25.90 12.11 17.13
C ARG A 510 -26.15 13.18 18.21
N ASN A 511 -27.32 13.81 18.22
CA ASN A 511 -27.69 14.81 19.24
C ASN A 511 -28.15 14.19 20.58
N LYS A 512 -28.31 12.88 20.64
CA LYS A 512 -28.77 12.17 21.83
C LYS A 512 -27.62 11.68 22.73
N SER A 513 -26.37 11.78 22.25
CA SER A 513 -25.21 11.38 23.07
C SER A 513 -24.97 12.40 24.19
N PRO A 514 -24.77 11.96 25.44
CA PRO A 514 -24.34 12.81 26.54
C PRO A 514 -22.86 13.21 26.45
N ILE A 515 -22.09 12.58 25.58
CA ILE A 515 -20.64 12.81 25.41
C ILE A 515 -20.43 14.14 24.70
N LYS A 516 -19.73 15.07 25.36
CA LYS A 516 -19.40 16.40 24.82
C LYS A 516 -17.94 16.54 24.42
N TYR A 517 -17.05 15.89 25.14
CA TYR A 517 -15.61 15.97 24.95
C TYR A 517 -15.02 14.58 24.82
N ILE A 518 -14.04 14.42 23.94
CA ILE A 518 -13.26 13.19 23.77
C ILE A 518 -11.80 13.56 23.95
N VAL A 519 -11.11 12.88 24.86
CA VAL A 519 -9.65 12.96 24.99
C VAL A 519 -9.09 11.65 24.45
N PHE A 520 -8.41 11.75 23.30
CA PHE A 520 -7.75 10.62 22.69
C PHE A 520 -6.26 10.64 23.05
N VAL A 521 -5.80 9.58 23.70
CA VAL A 521 -4.39 9.44 24.09
C VAL A 521 -3.82 8.20 23.40
N SER A 522 -2.98 8.41 22.41
CA SER A 522 -2.19 7.35 21.81
C SER A 522 -0.85 7.24 22.52
N LYS A 523 -0.71 6.23 23.35
CA LYS A 523 0.52 5.98 24.10
C LYS A 523 1.20 4.72 23.63
N GLU A 524 2.45 4.85 23.23
CA GLU A 524 3.31 3.76 22.85
C GLU A 524 4.55 3.70 23.78
N ASN A 525 5.40 2.82 23.69
CA ASN A 525 5.57 1.70 22.76
C ASN A 525 5.82 0.47 23.65
N ARG A 526 4.76 -0.15 24.18
CA ARG A 526 4.81 -1.33 25.05
C ARG A 526 3.63 -2.23 24.78
N THR A 527 3.84 -3.55 24.92
CA THR A 527 2.79 -4.54 24.73
C THR A 527 1.79 -4.54 25.90
N TYR A 528 0.61 -5.12 25.65
CA TYR A 528 -0.40 -5.33 26.68
C TYR A 528 0.20 -6.05 27.90
N ASP A 529 0.88 -7.18 27.70
CA ASP A 529 1.43 -8.00 28.78
C ASP A 529 2.49 -7.26 29.61
N GLU A 530 3.32 -6.42 28.98
CA GLU A 530 4.34 -5.66 29.70
C GLU A 530 3.73 -4.68 30.73
N VAL A 531 2.51 -4.15 30.46
CA VAL A 531 1.83 -3.17 31.33
C VAL A 531 0.71 -3.82 32.15
N PHE A 532 -0.14 -4.62 31.50
CA PHE A 532 -1.40 -5.12 32.02
C PHE A 532 -1.43 -6.63 32.26
N GLY A 533 -0.32 -7.35 32.04
CA GLY A 533 -0.25 -8.80 32.18
C GLY A 533 -0.73 -9.35 33.52
N GLN A 534 -0.69 -8.52 34.57
CA GLN A 534 -1.13 -8.88 35.95
C GLN A 534 -2.62 -8.59 36.20
N ILE A 535 -3.39 -8.13 35.23
CA ILE A 535 -4.83 -7.85 35.42
C ILE A 535 -5.58 -9.18 35.48
N LYS A 536 -6.15 -9.51 36.66
CA LYS A 536 -6.76 -10.83 36.92
C LYS A 536 -7.90 -11.22 36.00
N ASN A 537 -8.67 -10.25 35.53
CA ASN A 537 -9.80 -10.50 34.62
C ASN A 537 -9.42 -10.38 33.15
N GLY A 538 -8.14 -10.12 32.82
CA GLY A 538 -7.59 -10.06 31.50
C GLY A 538 -6.88 -11.37 31.12
N LYS A 539 -6.60 -11.56 29.85
CA LYS A 539 -5.90 -12.74 29.29
C LYS A 539 -4.38 -12.49 29.17
N GLY A 540 -3.82 -11.63 30.01
CA GLY A 540 -2.41 -11.30 30.01
C GLY A 540 -1.51 -12.34 30.64
N ILE A 541 -0.21 -12.21 30.41
CA ILE A 541 0.85 -13.07 30.97
C ILE A 541 1.58 -12.28 32.07
N ASP A 542 1.34 -12.66 33.33
CA ASP A 542 1.89 -12.00 34.52
C ASP A 542 3.42 -11.89 34.50
N SER A 543 4.11 -12.95 34.07
CA SER A 543 5.59 -12.97 34.02
C SER A 543 6.21 -11.97 33.05
N LEU A 544 5.44 -11.42 32.11
CA LEU A 544 5.89 -10.40 31.16
C LEU A 544 5.67 -8.97 31.66
N ALA A 545 4.96 -8.79 32.78
CA ALA A 545 4.47 -7.48 33.25
C ALA A 545 5.56 -6.62 33.91
N ARG A 546 6.65 -6.31 33.23
CA ARG A 546 7.77 -5.52 33.77
C ARG A 546 7.45 -4.06 34.10
N TYR A 547 6.31 -3.55 33.66
CA TYR A 547 5.78 -2.22 34.02
C TYR A 547 4.55 -2.31 34.94
N GLY A 548 4.32 -3.47 35.52
CA GLY A 548 3.19 -3.78 36.40
C GLY A 548 3.37 -3.35 37.85
N HIS A 549 2.75 -4.13 38.75
CA HIS A 549 2.75 -3.94 40.22
C HIS A 549 3.78 -4.86 40.86
N ARG A 550 4.59 -4.34 41.77
CA ARG A 550 5.63 -5.09 42.53
C ARG A 550 6.57 -5.88 41.59
N VAL A 551 7.01 -5.25 40.55
CA VAL A 551 7.93 -5.86 39.55
C VAL A 551 9.37 -5.67 39.95
N SER A 552 10.23 -6.61 39.54
CA SER A 552 11.67 -6.54 39.73
C SER A 552 12.36 -6.88 38.42
N PHE A 553 13.22 -6.00 37.93
CA PHE A 553 14.01 -6.23 36.71
C PHE A 553 15.30 -5.41 36.73
N SER A 554 16.25 -5.80 35.90
CA SER A 554 17.51 -5.11 35.72
C SER A 554 17.66 -4.59 34.30
N ASN A 555 18.49 -3.57 34.10
CA ASN A 555 18.90 -3.16 32.77
C ASN A 555 19.72 -4.28 32.10
N ARG A 556 19.92 -4.18 30.78
CA ARG A 556 20.64 -5.19 29.98
C ARG A 556 22.06 -5.47 30.49
N LYS A 557 22.75 -4.45 31.05
CA LYS A 557 24.10 -4.57 31.60
C LYS A 557 24.13 -5.06 33.03
N LYS A 558 22.98 -5.24 33.68
CA LYS A 558 22.83 -5.61 35.10
C LYS A 558 23.54 -4.65 36.07
N THR A 559 23.80 -3.42 35.65
CA THR A 559 24.41 -2.38 36.49
C THR A 559 23.40 -1.64 37.34
N ASP A 560 22.11 -1.77 36.99
CA ASP A 560 21.03 -1.09 37.69
C ASP A 560 19.78 -2.00 37.73
N SER A 561 19.00 -1.90 38.80
CA SER A 561 17.82 -2.75 39.01
C SER A 561 16.70 -2.03 39.76
N VAL A 562 15.47 -2.38 39.40
CA VAL A 562 14.25 -2.02 40.11
C VAL A 562 13.79 -3.25 40.88
N ARG A 563 13.39 -3.08 42.15
CA ARG A 563 12.88 -4.17 42.99
C ARG A 563 11.55 -3.80 43.64
N GLN A 564 10.58 -4.71 43.55
CA GLN A 564 9.25 -4.60 44.15
C GLN A 564 8.55 -3.24 43.94
N SER A 565 8.75 -2.66 42.75
CA SER A 565 8.23 -1.34 42.42
C SER A 565 6.98 -1.44 41.53
N THR A 566 6.06 -0.50 41.70
CA THR A 566 4.94 -0.32 40.78
C THR A 566 5.30 0.77 39.78
N VAL A 567 5.47 0.39 38.52
CA VAL A 567 6.05 1.27 37.49
C VAL A 567 4.99 2.16 36.85
N MET A 568 3.82 1.61 36.51
CA MET A 568 2.72 2.36 35.87
C MET A 568 1.44 2.35 36.74
N PRO A 569 1.44 2.98 37.93
CA PRO A 569 0.30 2.90 38.86
C PRO A 569 -1.00 3.47 38.25
N ASN A 570 -0.92 4.57 37.50
CA ASN A 570 -2.09 5.21 36.93
C ASN A 570 -2.72 4.36 35.81
N HIS A 571 -1.91 3.71 34.96
CA HIS A 571 -2.43 2.79 33.94
C HIS A 571 -3.17 1.63 34.56
N LEU A 572 -2.60 1.03 35.63
CA LEU A 572 -3.23 -0.05 36.36
C LEU A 572 -4.51 0.39 37.11
N ALA A 573 -4.53 1.61 37.65
CA ALA A 573 -5.71 2.18 38.27
C ALA A 573 -6.84 2.42 37.27
N LEU A 574 -6.54 3.01 36.11
CA LEU A 574 -7.51 3.22 35.04
C LEU A 574 -8.09 1.89 34.52
N ALA A 575 -7.24 0.90 34.30
CA ALA A 575 -7.65 -0.42 33.82
C ALA A 575 -8.55 -1.16 34.85
N LYS A 576 -8.35 -0.94 36.16
CA LYS A 576 -9.16 -1.52 37.21
C LYS A 576 -10.49 -0.78 37.42
N THR A 577 -10.53 0.51 37.15
CA THR A 577 -11.68 1.38 37.39
C THR A 577 -12.64 1.43 36.22
N PHE A 578 -12.10 1.41 35.00
CA PHE A 578 -12.86 1.59 33.75
C PHE A 578 -12.78 0.35 32.86
N SER A 579 -13.36 0.45 31.65
CA SER A 579 -13.31 -0.63 30.68
C SER A 579 -11.91 -0.80 30.11
N ILE A 580 -11.49 -2.05 29.93
CA ILE A 580 -10.24 -2.42 29.27
C ILE A 580 -10.53 -3.46 28.18
N SER A 581 -9.78 -3.41 27.08
CA SER A 581 -9.71 -4.47 26.09
C SER A 581 -8.38 -5.19 26.20
N ASP A 582 -8.39 -6.49 26.37
CA ASP A 582 -7.22 -7.36 26.36
C ASP A 582 -6.99 -8.07 25.02
N ASN A 583 -7.75 -7.64 24.00
CA ASN A 583 -7.73 -8.19 22.65
C ASN A 583 -7.64 -7.08 21.60
N PHE A 584 -6.83 -6.06 21.88
CA PHE A 584 -6.57 -4.95 20.98
C PHE A 584 -5.27 -5.20 20.22
N TYR A 585 -5.36 -5.31 18.91
CA TYR A 585 -4.24 -5.56 18.01
C TYR A 585 -3.92 -4.31 17.22
N VAL A 586 -2.63 -4.14 16.87
CA VAL A 586 -2.22 -3.12 15.93
C VAL A 586 -2.49 -3.60 14.50
N ASP A 587 -2.88 -2.68 13.63
CA ASP A 587 -3.22 -3.00 12.24
C ASP A 587 -2.01 -3.00 11.32
N ALA A 588 -0.85 -2.58 11.82
CA ALA A 588 0.35 -2.35 11.03
C ALA A 588 1.54 -3.18 11.51
N ASP A 589 2.49 -3.40 10.62
CA ASP A 589 3.71 -4.15 10.91
C ASP A 589 4.77 -3.30 11.63
N HIS A 590 4.74 -1.97 11.41
CA HIS A 590 5.73 -1.02 11.93
C HIS A 590 5.03 0.20 12.54
N SER A 591 5.80 1.03 13.28
CA SER A 591 5.23 2.22 13.94
C SER A 591 4.73 3.26 12.94
N ALA A 592 5.45 3.50 11.86
CA ALA A 592 5.09 4.58 10.93
C ALA A 592 3.76 4.32 10.22
N ASP A 593 3.52 3.12 9.72
CA ASP A 593 2.22 2.73 9.15
C ASP A 593 1.14 2.62 10.24
N GLY A 594 1.49 2.20 11.47
CA GLY A 594 0.58 2.18 12.62
C GLY A 594 0.04 3.55 13.00
N HIS A 595 0.87 4.58 13.00
CA HIS A 595 0.41 5.97 13.21
C HIS A 595 -0.57 6.42 12.13
N ARG A 596 -0.36 6.00 10.88
CA ARG A 596 -1.27 6.31 9.78
C ARG A 596 -2.60 5.58 9.88
N TRP A 597 -2.60 4.34 10.34
CA TRP A 597 -3.84 3.61 10.68
C TRP A 597 -4.66 4.35 11.73
N LEU A 598 -4.02 4.84 12.79
CA LEU A 598 -4.71 5.62 13.83
C LEU A 598 -5.29 6.94 13.31
N ALA A 599 -4.56 7.61 12.42
CA ALA A 599 -4.95 8.94 11.94
C ALA A 599 -5.84 8.91 10.71
N GLY A 600 -5.68 7.93 9.81
CA GLY A 600 -6.28 7.90 8.48
C GLY A 600 -7.08 6.65 8.14
N THR A 601 -7.44 5.79 9.09
CA THR A 601 -8.18 4.54 8.96
C THR A 601 -7.44 3.39 8.27
N TYR A 602 -6.67 3.63 7.22
CA TYR A 602 -5.72 2.69 6.62
C TYR A 602 -4.70 3.46 5.76
N PRO A 603 -3.43 3.05 5.73
CA PRO A 603 -2.46 3.55 4.77
C PRO A 603 -2.73 2.96 3.38
N ASN A 604 -2.27 3.65 2.35
CA ASN A 604 -2.30 3.13 0.99
C ASN A 604 -1.10 2.20 0.70
N GLU A 605 -1.05 1.61 -0.48
CA GLU A 605 0.02 0.69 -0.90
C GLU A 605 1.40 1.35 -0.97
N TRP A 606 1.45 2.66 -1.26
CA TRP A 606 2.68 3.45 -1.20
C TRP A 606 3.31 3.38 0.18
N MET A 607 2.52 3.66 1.22
CA MET A 607 2.99 3.67 2.59
C MET A 607 3.35 2.26 3.09
N GLU A 608 2.52 1.27 2.81
CA GLU A 608 2.74 -0.12 3.20
C GLU A 608 4.06 -0.68 2.62
N THR A 609 4.34 -0.43 1.34
CA THR A 609 5.55 -0.94 0.69
C THR A 609 6.82 -0.24 1.16
N HIS A 610 6.78 1.09 1.31
CA HIS A 610 7.95 1.87 1.69
C HIS A 610 8.31 1.73 3.15
N THR A 611 7.33 1.59 4.03
CA THR A 611 7.59 1.40 5.46
C THR A 611 8.35 0.11 5.71
N ALA A 612 7.94 -1.00 5.13
CA ALA A 612 8.63 -2.28 5.25
C ALA A 612 10.10 -2.16 4.78
N ALA A 613 10.31 -1.57 3.59
CA ALA A 613 11.65 -1.38 3.03
C ALA A 613 12.52 -0.41 3.86
N ALA A 614 11.94 0.70 4.36
CA ALA A 614 12.67 1.70 5.13
C ALA A 614 13.11 1.19 6.50
N TYR A 615 12.23 0.48 7.21
CA TYR A 615 12.58 -0.12 8.51
C TYR A 615 13.65 -1.19 8.38
N GLY A 616 13.62 -1.98 7.31
CA GLY A 616 14.66 -2.95 7.00
C GLY A 616 15.98 -2.32 6.59
N GLY A 617 15.92 -1.41 5.65
CA GLY A 617 17.09 -0.74 5.09
C GLY A 617 17.63 0.44 5.91
N LYS A 618 16.93 0.85 6.96
CA LYS A 618 17.30 1.97 7.81
C LYS A 618 17.54 3.27 7.04
N ARG A 619 16.73 3.52 6.00
CA ARG A 619 16.83 4.76 5.23
C ARG A 619 16.50 5.95 6.13
N GLY A 620 17.44 6.87 6.26
CA GLY A 620 17.28 8.15 6.95
C GLY A 620 17.35 9.32 5.97
N LEU A 621 17.11 10.52 6.48
CA LEU A 621 17.37 11.76 5.75
C LEU A 621 18.88 11.86 5.44
N ASP A 622 19.23 11.91 4.17
CA ASP A 622 20.59 12.28 3.74
C ASP A 622 20.58 13.69 3.13
N HIS A 623 21.10 14.65 3.91
CA HIS A 623 21.21 16.04 3.48
C HIS A 623 22.17 16.24 2.31
N ARG A 624 23.02 15.28 2.01
CA ARG A 624 23.96 15.31 0.87
C ARG A 624 23.30 14.81 -0.41
N SER A 625 22.11 14.24 -0.32
CA SER A 625 21.37 13.77 -1.49
C SER A 625 20.89 14.94 -2.35
N ASN A 626 21.09 14.86 -3.65
CA ASN A 626 20.55 15.79 -4.64
C ASN A 626 19.19 15.35 -5.20
N ALA A 627 18.71 14.17 -4.81
CA ALA A 627 17.45 13.63 -5.31
C ALA A 627 16.27 14.51 -4.91
N PRO A 628 15.41 14.93 -5.86
CA PRO A 628 14.29 15.84 -5.57
C PRO A 628 13.28 15.23 -4.59
N GLY A 629 13.06 13.92 -4.65
CA GLY A 629 12.11 13.20 -3.78
C GLY A 629 12.68 12.71 -2.45
N ARG A 630 13.91 13.11 -2.07
CA ARG A 630 14.61 12.54 -0.90
C ARG A 630 13.85 12.61 0.41
N PHE A 631 13.06 13.66 0.62
CA PHE A 631 12.35 13.87 1.88
C PHE A 631 11.03 13.12 2.00
N GLY A 632 10.32 12.88 0.91
CA GLY A 632 9.07 12.13 0.93
C GLY A 632 9.22 10.62 1.15
N MET A 633 10.45 10.09 1.13
CA MET A 633 10.76 8.67 1.28
C MET A 633 11.41 8.32 2.62
N THR A 634 11.14 9.10 3.67
CA THR A 634 11.75 8.83 4.99
C THR A 634 11.12 7.63 5.70
N GLY A 635 10.02 7.09 5.19
CA GLY A 635 9.32 5.86 5.59
C GLY A 635 9.10 5.62 7.08
N ALA A 636 10.16 5.82 7.88
CA ALA A 636 10.15 5.67 9.34
C ALA A 636 9.74 6.96 10.08
N SER A 637 9.47 8.06 9.38
CA SER A 637 9.05 9.29 10.03
C SER A 637 7.59 9.18 10.50
N GLY A 638 7.28 9.78 11.63
CA GLY A 638 5.90 9.98 12.06
C GLY A 638 5.18 11.10 11.30
N ALA A 639 5.85 11.72 10.31
CA ALA A 639 5.28 12.78 9.51
C ALA A 639 4.14 12.25 8.63
N ILE A 640 3.16 13.08 8.44
CA ILE A 640 1.95 12.79 7.71
C ILE A 640 1.99 13.60 6.42
N TYR A 641 2.23 12.90 5.32
CA TYR A 641 2.16 13.49 4.00
C TYR A 641 0.78 13.24 3.39
N PRO A 642 0.23 14.17 2.61
CA PRO A 642 -1.06 13.95 1.94
C PRO A 642 -1.09 12.70 1.07
N GLU A 643 0.03 12.31 0.48
CA GLU A 643 0.19 11.10 -0.32
C GLU A 643 -0.02 9.80 0.47
N ASP A 644 0.19 9.85 1.80
CA ASP A 644 0.07 8.68 2.67
C ASP A 644 -1.38 8.29 2.96
N TYR A 645 -2.34 9.17 2.64
CA TYR A 645 -3.75 8.96 2.94
C TYR A 645 -4.56 8.55 1.72
N ASN A 646 -5.67 7.87 1.99
CA ASN A 646 -6.73 7.65 1.00
C ASN A 646 -7.50 8.96 0.72
N GLN A 647 -8.48 8.89 -0.17
CA GLN A 647 -9.28 10.06 -0.57
C GLN A 647 -10.03 10.76 0.57
N HIS A 648 -10.31 10.09 1.69
CA HIS A 648 -11.05 10.68 2.81
C HIS A 648 -10.16 11.54 3.73
N GLY A 649 -8.86 11.40 3.64
CA GLY A 649 -7.89 12.09 4.47
C GLY A 649 -7.83 11.53 5.89
N SER A 650 -7.49 12.39 6.83
CA SER A 650 -7.25 12.04 8.23
C SER A 650 -8.48 12.28 9.13
N ILE A 651 -8.38 11.85 10.39
CA ILE A 651 -9.37 12.16 11.42
C ILE A 651 -9.53 13.67 11.62
N TRP A 652 -8.45 14.46 11.47
CA TRP A 652 -8.50 15.92 11.57
C TRP A 652 -9.32 16.54 10.44
N ASP A 653 -9.16 16.03 9.19
CA ASP A 653 -10.00 16.42 8.05
C ASP A 653 -11.47 16.13 8.34
N HIS A 654 -11.76 14.96 8.93
CA HIS A 654 -13.11 14.58 9.31
C HIS A 654 -13.69 15.51 10.39
N LEU A 655 -12.94 15.81 11.43
CA LEU A 655 -13.35 16.73 12.49
C LEU A 655 -13.59 18.14 11.94
N PHE A 656 -12.68 18.65 11.11
CA PHE A 656 -12.80 19.95 10.45
C PHE A 656 -14.07 20.05 9.60
N ARG A 657 -14.33 19.08 8.73
CA ARG A 657 -15.55 19.03 7.91
C ARG A 657 -16.83 19.03 8.73
N ASN A 658 -16.79 18.44 9.91
CA ASN A 658 -17.91 18.38 10.85
C ASN A 658 -17.93 19.57 11.84
N LYS A 659 -17.10 20.60 11.62
CA LYS A 659 -17.01 21.80 12.47
C LYS A 659 -16.79 21.46 13.95
N LYS A 660 -15.91 20.48 14.21
CA LYS A 660 -15.48 20.12 15.55
C LYS A 660 -14.14 20.77 15.83
N GLU A 661 -14.03 21.38 17.01
CA GLU A 661 -12.76 21.88 17.51
C GLU A 661 -11.88 20.71 17.95
N PHE A 662 -10.60 20.81 17.70
CA PHE A 662 -9.58 19.87 18.15
C PHE A 662 -8.26 20.61 18.41
N PHE A 663 -7.45 20.10 19.34
CA PHE A 663 -6.21 20.71 19.80
C PHE A 663 -5.09 19.67 19.81
#